data_1a2fc434c264d35818ae51c2ba9c81da
#
_entry.id   1a2fc434c264d35818ae51c2ba9c81da
#
_cell.length_a   1.000
_cell.length_b   1.000
_cell.length_c   1.000
_cell.angle_alpha   90.00
_cell.angle_beta   90.00
_cell.angle_gamma   90.00
#
_symmetry.space_group_name_H-M   'P 1'
#
loop_
_entity.id
_entity.type
_entity.pdbx_description
1 polymer ?
#
loop_
_entity_poly.entity_id
_entity_poly.type
_entity_poly.pdbx_seq_one_letter_code
_entity_poly.pdbx_strand_id
1 'polypeptide(L)'
;APAVYGAAWDFIRFKPKEAMATLTDYFCENYRPRIFKSSKYIENNYEDDKKGIIAKYNQNGYRDAHIISDSIYKIDDKNMGIAITLEEGDKYYFRDISWVGNTKYDTATLNRVLGISKGDVYNQELLQTNLQYNEGGYDISSIYMDDGYLFFNVDPVAVRVENDSIDLEIRIYEGDQATIGKVSVKGNTKTNDHVVVREMYTKPGQLFSRSDVIRTTRELAALGYFNAETLNPEIKPDPTDGTVDIEYVVEETSSDQIELSAGWGYNKLILTLGLTLNNFSFKNMFKKGAWSPIPGGDGQKLSLRVQTYGRQYIYYGVSFTEPWLGGKKPNAFTTSLYHSTYATNYERNSPNFGTFKTTGLSFGLGKRLTWPDDYFTVYHGINLMRYQLNNYSSIFNFGTGNGYFNVISYNISVGRNSVSQPIYPRYGSELVLSLEFTPPYSAFKDVNYDELYPGLENKAKREDHMYRWVEFHKWKFKLAWYTELYDKLVLMTRVRFGFLGCYNQNIGITPFQRFYLGGDGLSNYNFDGREIIGMRGYGNEVLTPHYSVDNNLGGNIFTKYTMELRYPLSLNPTATIYALAFVEAGNDWLGVQNFDAFDVYRSARLGVRIYLPMFGMLGIDWGYGFDDVPGMNGANKSQFHFSIGGSID
;
A
#
# COMPACT_ATOMS: atom_id res chain seq x y z
N ALA A 1 -6.17 -13.70 35.57
CA ALA A 1 -5.08 -12.93 36.22
C ALA A 1 -3.71 -13.62 36.17
N PRO A 2 -3.52 -14.93 36.52
CA PRO A 2 -2.20 -15.58 36.44
C PRO A 2 -1.61 -15.64 35.04
N ALA A 3 -2.41 -15.89 34.02
CA ALA A 3 -1.97 -15.98 32.62
C ALA A 3 -1.45 -14.64 32.08
N VAL A 4 -2.10 -13.52 32.46
CA VAL A 4 -1.66 -12.18 32.07
C VAL A 4 -0.33 -11.81 32.72
N TYR A 5 -0.11 -12.20 33.98
CA TYR A 5 1.17 -12.00 34.64
C TYR A 5 2.29 -12.87 34.03
N GLY A 6 1.97 -14.13 33.65
CA GLY A 6 2.93 -14.99 32.96
C GLY A 6 3.37 -14.41 31.62
N ALA A 7 2.43 -13.95 30.79
CA ALA A 7 2.72 -13.30 29.52
C ALA A 7 3.53 -12.02 29.66
N ALA A 8 3.27 -11.20 30.70
CA ALA A 8 4.07 -10.00 30.99
C ALA A 8 5.53 -10.35 31.35
N TRP A 9 5.76 -11.43 32.09
CA TRP A 9 7.11 -11.92 32.41
C TRP A 9 7.86 -12.45 31.19
N ASP A 10 7.16 -13.14 30.27
CA ASP A 10 7.73 -13.66 29.03
C ASP A 10 8.07 -12.53 28.07
N PHE A 11 7.26 -11.46 28.04
CA PHE A 11 7.55 -10.25 27.27
C PHE A 11 8.80 -9.53 27.79
N ILE A 12 8.96 -9.42 29.11
CA ILE A 12 10.15 -8.83 29.75
C ILE A 12 11.42 -9.67 29.47
N ARG A 13 11.29 -11.00 29.34
CA ARG A 13 12.36 -11.91 28.97
C ARG A 13 12.66 -12.01 27.47
N PHE A 14 12.11 -11.14 26.66
CA PHE A 14 12.25 -11.16 25.19
C PHE A 14 11.78 -12.46 24.52
N LYS A 15 10.71 -13.09 25.05
CA LYS A 15 10.03 -14.24 24.46
C LYS A 15 8.62 -13.87 23.98
N PRO A 16 8.50 -13.00 22.95
CA PRO A 16 7.22 -12.43 22.54
C PRO A 16 6.24 -13.48 21.99
N LYS A 17 6.74 -14.55 21.37
CA LYS A 17 5.88 -15.64 20.87
C LYS A 17 5.18 -16.41 21.98
N GLU A 18 5.91 -16.75 23.07
CA GLU A 18 5.36 -17.45 24.23
C GLU A 18 4.38 -16.55 24.99
N ALA A 19 4.72 -15.27 25.17
CA ALA A 19 3.85 -14.29 25.82
C ALA A 19 2.53 -14.11 25.06
N MET A 20 2.59 -14.01 23.73
CA MET A 20 1.41 -13.86 22.89
C MET A 20 0.55 -15.13 22.85
N ALA A 21 1.15 -16.33 22.81
CA ALA A 21 0.42 -17.58 22.89
C ALA A 21 -0.38 -17.66 24.20
N THR A 22 0.27 -17.39 25.33
CA THR A 22 -0.37 -17.39 26.66
C THR A 22 -1.51 -16.38 26.76
N LEU A 23 -1.36 -15.17 26.20
CA LEU A 23 -2.42 -14.16 26.14
C LEU A 23 -3.56 -14.59 25.23
N THR A 24 -3.24 -15.14 24.06
CA THR A 24 -4.23 -15.61 23.09
C THR A 24 -5.07 -16.73 23.69
N ASP A 25 -4.45 -17.71 24.34
CA ASP A 25 -5.15 -18.81 25.01
C ASP A 25 -6.06 -18.28 26.13
N TYR A 26 -5.58 -17.36 26.94
CA TYR A 26 -6.40 -16.73 28.00
C TYR A 26 -7.60 -15.97 27.44
N PHE A 27 -7.41 -15.17 26.35
CA PHE A 27 -8.50 -14.43 25.72
C PHE A 27 -9.46 -15.37 24.98
N CYS A 28 -8.97 -16.43 24.31
CA CYS A 28 -9.80 -17.41 23.64
C CYS A 28 -10.65 -18.26 24.60
N GLU A 29 -10.13 -18.54 25.81
CA GLU A 29 -10.87 -19.28 26.82
C GLU A 29 -11.93 -18.43 27.53
N ASN A 30 -11.60 -17.15 27.83
CA ASN A 30 -12.45 -16.29 28.67
C ASN A 30 -13.31 -15.30 27.90
N TYR A 31 -12.87 -14.90 26.69
CA TYR A 31 -13.55 -13.91 25.86
C TYR A 31 -13.55 -14.36 24.41
N ARG A 32 -14.65 -14.91 23.92
CA ARG A 32 -14.87 -15.26 22.49
C ARG A 32 -15.78 -14.23 21.82
N PRO A 33 -15.30 -13.03 21.46
CA PRO A 33 -16.13 -12.09 20.72
C PRO A 33 -16.38 -12.61 19.29
N ARG A 34 -17.53 -13.22 19.07
CA ARG A 34 -17.97 -13.68 17.73
C ARG A 34 -18.69 -12.53 16.99
N ILE A 35 -18.01 -11.43 16.77
CA ILE A 35 -18.65 -10.18 16.32
C ILE A 35 -19.18 -10.26 14.88
N PHE A 36 -18.64 -11.13 14.02
CA PHE A 36 -19.02 -11.22 12.60
C PHE A 36 -19.15 -12.66 12.07
N LYS A 37 -19.14 -13.68 12.93
CA LYS A 37 -19.35 -15.06 12.50
C LYS A 37 -20.78 -15.49 12.80
N SER A 38 -21.45 -16.02 11.77
CA SER A 38 -22.76 -16.66 11.95
C SER A 38 -22.57 -17.90 12.84
N SER A 39 -23.38 -18.02 13.88
CA SER A 39 -23.48 -19.24 14.69
C SER A 39 -24.53 -20.21 14.16
N LYS A 40 -24.96 -20.05 12.91
CA LYS A 40 -25.93 -20.94 12.28
C LYS A 40 -25.24 -22.24 11.82
N TYR A 41 -25.87 -23.36 12.08
CA TYR A 41 -25.48 -24.62 11.48
C TYR A 41 -25.78 -24.61 9.99
N ILE A 42 -24.77 -24.92 9.16
CA ILE A 42 -24.86 -25.02 7.71
C ILE A 42 -24.29 -26.41 7.36
N GLU A 43 -25.14 -27.32 6.90
CA GLU A 43 -24.80 -28.73 6.67
C GLU A 43 -23.62 -28.90 5.71
N ASN A 44 -23.59 -28.14 4.62
CA ASN A 44 -22.48 -28.20 3.65
C ASN A 44 -21.12 -27.80 4.27
N ASN A 45 -21.10 -26.83 5.20
CA ASN A 45 -19.87 -26.40 5.86
C ASN A 45 -19.43 -27.39 6.95
N TYR A 46 -20.35 -28.15 7.52
CA TYR A 46 -20.05 -29.06 8.62
C TYR A 46 -19.08 -30.18 8.22
N GLU A 47 -19.22 -30.72 7.01
CA GLU A 47 -18.28 -31.73 6.50
C GLU A 47 -16.87 -31.16 6.31
N ASP A 48 -16.77 -29.91 5.88
CA ASP A 48 -15.47 -29.22 5.74
C ASP A 48 -14.90 -28.85 7.12
N ASP A 49 -15.73 -28.48 8.08
CA ASP A 49 -15.32 -28.24 9.47
C ASP A 49 -14.73 -29.51 10.11
N LYS A 50 -15.34 -30.70 9.86
CA LYS A 50 -14.80 -32.00 10.31
C LYS A 50 -13.42 -32.29 9.73
N LYS A 51 -13.23 -32.06 8.42
CA LYS A 51 -11.93 -32.19 7.77
C LYS A 51 -10.92 -31.20 8.36
N GLY A 52 -11.35 -29.95 8.66
CA GLY A 52 -10.55 -28.95 9.31
C GLY A 52 -10.06 -29.34 10.70
N ILE A 53 -10.89 -30.01 11.49
CA ILE A 53 -10.51 -30.57 12.79
C ILE A 53 -9.38 -31.58 12.62
N ILE A 54 -9.55 -32.57 11.73
CA ILE A 54 -8.54 -33.60 11.49
C ILE A 54 -7.25 -32.99 10.95
N ALA A 55 -7.34 -32.05 10.01
CA ALA A 55 -6.17 -31.32 9.50
C ALA A 55 -5.41 -30.61 10.64
N LYS A 56 -6.12 -30.01 11.61
CA LYS A 56 -5.50 -29.37 12.76
C LYS A 56 -4.76 -30.34 13.67
N TYR A 57 -5.28 -31.53 13.89
CA TYR A 57 -4.60 -32.62 14.61
C TYR A 57 -3.34 -33.05 13.84
N ASN A 58 -3.46 -33.27 12.52
CA ASN A 58 -2.34 -33.65 11.67
C ASN A 58 -1.23 -32.59 11.65
N GLN A 59 -1.58 -31.29 11.68
CA GLN A 59 -0.60 -30.19 11.82
C GLN A 59 0.20 -30.26 13.13
N ASN A 60 -0.39 -30.84 14.19
CA ASN A 60 0.23 -30.96 15.51
C ASN A 60 0.91 -32.31 15.75
N GLY A 61 1.00 -33.17 14.72
CA GLY A 61 1.71 -34.45 14.75
C GLY A 61 0.84 -35.67 14.94
N TYR A 62 -0.45 -35.51 15.11
CA TYR A 62 -1.38 -36.62 15.30
C TYR A 62 -1.88 -37.13 13.93
N ARG A 63 -1.01 -37.91 13.28
CA ARG A 63 -1.23 -38.40 11.91
C ARG A 63 -2.48 -39.27 11.78
N ASP A 64 -2.73 -40.11 12.77
CA ASP A 64 -3.79 -41.15 12.76
C ASP A 64 -5.11 -40.64 13.37
N ALA A 65 -5.18 -39.33 13.68
CA ALA A 65 -6.37 -38.72 14.23
C ALA A 65 -7.58 -38.89 13.31
N HIS A 66 -8.66 -39.41 13.84
CA HIS A 66 -9.91 -39.63 13.11
C HIS A 66 -11.15 -39.45 13.99
N ILE A 67 -12.26 -39.10 13.36
CA ILE A 67 -13.54 -38.97 14.04
C ILE A 67 -14.19 -40.33 14.12
N ILE A 68 -14.45 -40.79 15.35
CA ILE A 68 -15.13 -42.07 15.62
C ILE A 68 -16.64 -41.93 15.40
N SER A 69 -17.21 -40.85 15.91
CA SER A 69 -18.63 -40.56 15.77
C SER A 69 -18.93 -39.09 15.91
N ASP A 70 -19.95 -38.62 15.23
CA ASP A 70 -20.52 -37.31 15.40
C ASP A 70 -22.03 -37.40 15.55
N SER A 71 -22.60 -36.49 16.31
CA SER A 71 -24.04 -36.39 16.49
C SER A 71 -24.48 -34.94 16.60
N ILE A 72 -25.61 -34.67 15.95
CA ILE A 72 -26.25 -33.35 15.95
C ILE A 72 -27.60 -33.53 16.66
N TYR A 73 -27.84 -32.75 17.71
CA TYR A 73 -29.05 -32.82 18.49
C TYR A 73 -29.63 -31.47 18.82
N LYS A 74 -30.93 -31.41 19.03
CA LYS A 74 -31.63 -30.18 19.38
C LYS A 74 -31.51 -29.96 20.89
N ILE A 75 -31.00 -28.79 21.30
CA ILE A 75 -30.97 -28.39 22.72
C ILE A 75 -32.27 -27.68 23.07
N ASP A 76 -32.68 -26.73 22.23
CA ASP A 76 -33.94 -26.00 22.36
C ASP A 76 -34.43 -25.55 20.97
N ASP A 77 -35.51 -24.75 20.92
CA ASP A 77 -36.09 -24.30 19.63
C ASP A 77 -35.19 -23.39 18.81
N LYS A 78 -34.09 -22.87 19.37
CA LYS A 78 -33.18 -21.94 18.71
C LYS A 78 -31.75 -22.45 18.63
N ASN A 79 -31.39 -23.46 19.41
CA ASN A 79 -30.02 -23.94 19.55
C ASN A 79 -29.92 -25.45 19.24
N MET A 80 -28.87 -25.79 18.49
CA MET A 80 -28.46 -27.18 18.22
C MET A 80 -27.13 -27.45 18.92
N GLY A 81 -26.95 -28.67 19.42
CA GLY A 81 -25.70 -29.17 19.95
C GLY A 81 -25.03 -30.08 18.93
N ILE A 82 -23.71 -29.98 18.85
CA ILE A 82 -22.87 -30.88 18.06
C ILE A 82 -21.91 -31.54 19.01
N ALA A 83 -21.92 -32.89 19.04
CA ALA A 83 -20.97 -33.70 19.79
C ALA A 83 -20.12 -34.49 18.79
N ILE A 84 -18.80 -34.32 18.87
CA ILE A 84 -17.83 -35.03 18.04
C ILE A 84 -16.93 -35.83 18.97
N THR A 85 -16.86 -37.15 18.75
CA THR A 85 -15.93 -38.04 19.44
C THR A 85 -14.79 -38.36 18.48
N LEU A 86 -13.58 -38.13 18.94
CA LEU A 86 -12.39 -38.25 18.11
C LEU A 86 -11.37 -39.13 18.84
N GLU A 87 -10.60 -39.90 18.09
CA GLU A 87 -9.40 -40.62 18.55
C GLU A 87 -8.19 -39.89 17.98
N GLU A 88 -7.29 -39.44 18.87
CA GLU A 88 -6.12 -38.62 18.46
C GLU A 88 -5.00 -39.48 17.88
N GLY A 89 -4.84 -40.72 18.40
CA GLY A 89 -3.70 -41.55 18.10
C GLY A 89 -2.42 -41.04 18.74
N ASP A 90 -1.29 -41.56 18.26
CA ASP A 90 0.04 -41.17 18.77
C ASP A 90 0.56 -39.93 18.06
N LYS A 91 1.43 -39.16 18.74
CA LYS A 91 2.09 -38.00 18.18
C LYS A 91 3.40 -38.42 17.51
N TYR A 92 3.54 -38.16 16.20
CA TYR A 92 4.67 -38.56 15.38
C TYR A 92 5.70 -37.47 15.19
N TYR A 93 6.97 -37.91 14.99
CA TYR A 93 8.13 -37.06 14.74
C TYR A 93 8.90 -37.55 13.51
N PHE A 94 9.56 -36.63 12.77
CA PHE A 94 10.47 -37.00 11.71
C PHE A 94 11.79 -37.55 12.31
N ARG A 95 12.10 -38.83 12.04
CA ARG A 95 13.33 -39.46 12.51
C ARG A 95 14.45 -39.34 11.50
N ASP A 96 14.16 -39.61 10.23
CA ASP A 96 15.11 -39.49 9.13
C ASP A 96 14.41 -39.01 7.85
N ILE A 97 15.15 -38.22 7.04
CA ILE A 97 14.65 -37.72 5.76
C ILE A 97 15.73 -37.98 4.72
N SER A 98 15.42 -38.84 3.78
CA SER A 98 16.32 -39.23 2.68
C SER A 98 15.74 -38.80 1.33
N TRP A 99 16.63 -38.55 0.36
CA TRP A 99 16.28 -38.12 -0.98
C TRP A 99 16.77 -39.15 -1.99
N VAL A 100 15.93 -39.49 -2.95
CA VAL A 100 16.24 -40.43 -4.02
C VAL A 100 15.83 -39.81 -5.36
N GLY A 101 16.76 -39.86 -6.34
CA GLY A 101 16.52 -39.37 -7.69
C GLY A 101 16.92 -37.91 -7.93
N ASN A 102 17.48 -37.21 -6.92
CA ASN A 102 17.94 -35.83 -7.04
C ASN A 102 19.34 -35.76 -7.67
N THR A 103 19.40 -35.49 -8.97
CA THR A 103 20.67 -35.36 -9.70
C THR A 103 21.09 -33.90 -9.89
N LYS A 104 20.13 -33.00 -9.97
CA LYS A 104 20.34 -31.55 -10.21
C LYS A 104 20.75 -30.81 -8.94
N TYR A 105 20.02 -31.00 -7.85
CA TYR A 105 20.29 -30.33 -6.60
C TYR A 105 20.77 -31.28 -5.51
N ASP A 106 21.77 -30.85 -4.74
CA ASP A 106 22.30 -31.63 -3.64
C ASP A 106 21.33 -31.70 -2.45
N THR A 107 21.47 -32.75 -1.66
CA THR A 107 20.64 -33.02 -0.47
C THR A 107 20.66 -31.84 0.51
N ALA A 108 21.79 -31.13 0.65
CA ALA A 108 21.89 -30.01 1.58
C ALA A 108 21.01 -28.82 1.14
N THR A 109 20.95 -28.54 -0.17
CA THR A 109 20.06 -27.52 -0.74
C THR A 109 18.60 -27.90 -0.59
N LEU A 110 18.24 -29.16 -0.91
CA LEU A 110 16.88 -29.65 -0.77
C LEU A 110 16.40 -29.61 0.69
N ASN A 111 17.22 -30.03 1.65
CA ASN A 111 16.90 -29.96 3.08
C ASN A 111 16.69 -28.49 3.55
N ARG A 112 17.47 -27.55 3.03
CA ARG A 112 17.32 -26.13 3.36
C ARG A 112 15.98 -25.58 2.86
N VAL A 113 15.58 -25.95 1.64
CA VAL A 113 14.28 -25.53 1.06
C VAL A 113 13.13 -26.22 1.75
N LEU A 114 13.27 -27.52 2.04
CA LEU A 114 12.23 -28.27 2.78
C LEU A 114 11.99 -27.70 4.19
N GLY A 115 13.05 -27.18 4.85
CA GLY A 115 12.94 -26.54 6.15
C GLY A 115 12.42 -27.42 7.29
N ILE A 116 12.43 -28.74 7.10
CA ILE A 116 12.04 -29.75 8.10
C ILE A 116 13.29 -30.50 8.52
N SER A 117 13.49 -30.65 9.83
CA SER A 117 14.65 -31.27 10.43
C SER A 117 14.29 -32.55 11.18
N LYS A 118 15.28 -33.40 11.38
CA LYS A 118 15.16 -34.57 12.25
C LYS A 118 14.77 -34.17 13.68
N GLY A 119 13.72 -34.80 14.22
CA GLY A 119 13.16 -34.52 15.53
C GLY A 119 12.02 -33.51 15.53
N ASP A 120 11.73 -32.88 14.39
CA ASP A 120 10.55 -32.01 14.26
C ASP A 120 9.25 -32.82 14.35
N VAL A 121 8.22 -32.18 14.85
CA VAL A 121 6.88 -32.77 14.90
C VAL A 121 6.37 -33.01 13.47
N TYR A 122 5.84 -34.20 13.22
CA TYR A 122 5.24 -34.52 11.92
C TYR A 122 4.12 -33.56 11.60
N ASN A 123 4.21 -32.91 10.45
CA ASN A 123 3.20 -32.01 9.93
C ASN A 123 3.03 -32.25 8.45
N GLN A 124 1.94 -32.93 8.09
CA GLN A 124 1.67 -33.33 6.70
C GLN A 124 1.42 -32.13 5.79
N GLU A 125 0.72 -31.10 6.28
CA GLU A 125 0.43 -29.91 5.50
C GLU A 125 1.70 -29.11 5.19
N LEU A 126 2.57 -28.93 6.20
CA LEU A 126 3.85 -28.27 6.02
C LEU A 126 4.74 -29.04 5.04
N LEU A 127 4.78 -30.37 5.16
CA LEU A 127 5.54 -31.22 4.25
C LEU A 127 5.04 -31.06 2.80
N GLN A 128 3.74 -31.15 2.58
CA GLN A 128 3.15 -30.99 1.23
C GLN A 128 3.37 -29.58 0.68
N THR A 129 3.18 -28.56 1.52
CA THR A 129 3.40 -27.18 1.12
C THR A 129 4.83 -26.95 0.68
N ASN A 130 5.82 -27.43 1.43
CA ASN A 130 7.23 -27.22 1.12
C ASN A 130 7.76 -28.13 0.00
N LEU A 131 7.05 -29.23 -0.31
CA LEU A 131 7.37 -30.09 -1.45
C LEU A 131 6.74 -29.60 -2.76
N GLN A 132 5.46 -29.21 -2.74
CA GLN A 132 4.68 -29.04 -3.98
C GLN A 132 4.26 -27.59 -4.27
N TYR A 133 3.80 -26.85 -3.27
CA TYR A 133 3.29 -25.52 -3.48
C TYR A 133 3.34 -24.66 -2.22
N ASN A 134 4.25 -23.70 -2.21
CA ASN A 134 4.32 -22.64 -1.22
C ASN A 134 3.92 -21.31 -1.87
N GLU A 135 3.01 -20.55 -1.25
CA GLU A 135 2.60 -19.23 -1.74
C GLU A 135 3.76 -18.26 -1.94
N GLY A 136 4.86 -18.44 -1.20
CA GLY A 136 6.09 -17.67 -1.33
C GLY A 136 6.98 -18.10 -2.50
N GLY A 137 6.67 -19.20 -3.19
CA GLY A 137 7.47 -19.73 -4.30
C GLY A 137 8.77 -20.44 -3.86
N TYR A 138 8.92 -20.73 -2.57
CA TYR A 138 10.07 -21.43 -2.01
C TYR A 138 9.68 -22.85 -1.61
N ASP A 139 9.45 -23.71 -2.59
CA ASP A 139 9.19 -25.12 -2.41
C ASP A 139 10.05 -25.94 -3.40
N ILE A 140 10.14 -27.25 -3.15
CA ILE A 140 10.99 -28.15 -3.96
C ILE A 140 10.51 -28.18 -5.42
N SER A 141 9.22 -28.26 -5.67
CA SER A 141 8.69 -28.27 -7.04
C SER A 141 9.00 -26.96 -7.78
N SER A 142 8.91 -25.81 -7.08
CA SER A 142 9.16 -24.50 -7.68
C SER A 142 10.61 -24.36 -8.11
N ILE A 143 11.62 -24.77 -7.32
CA ILE A 143 13.02 -24.62 -7.70
C ILE A 143 13.39 -25.47 -8.95
N TYR A 144 12.77 -26.64 -9.11
CA TYR A 144 12.96 -27.47 -10.31
C TYR A 144 12.20 -26.89 -11.51
N MET A 145 10.93 -26.54 -11.34
CA MET A 145 10.11 -26.01 -12.42
C MET A 145 10.59 -24.63 -12.91
N ASP A 146 11.26 -23.85 -12.07
CA ASP A 146 11.85 -22.58 -12.47
C ASP A 146 13.14 -22.74 -13.29
N ASP A 147 13.75 -23.91 -13.21
CA ASP A 147 14.90 -24.30 -14.03
C ASP A 147 14.52 -25.19 -15.23
N GLY A 148 13.26 -25.15 -15.64
CA GLY A 148 12.77 -25.81 -16.86
C GLY A 148 12.21 -27.21 -16.69
N TYR A 149 12.32 -27.83 -15.53
CA TYR A 149 11.87 -29.21 -15.30
C TYR A 149 10.33 -29.30 -15.17
N LEU A 150 9.63 -29.10 -16.29
CA LEU A 150 8.15 -29.07 -16.34
C LEU A 150 7.51 -30.37 -15.84
N PHE A 151 8.16 -31.51 -16.11
CA PHE A 151 7.64 -32.83 -15.77
C PHE A 151 8.10 -33.32 -14.38
N PHE A 152 8.69 -32.43 -13.58
CA PHE A 152 9.11 -32.72 -12.23
C PHE A 152 7.97 -33.27 -11.38
N ASN A 153 8.27 -34.35 -10.67
CA ASN A 153 7.35 -34.92 -9.68
C ASN A 153 8.09 -35.31 -8.41
N VAL A 154 7.45 -35.14 -7.26
CA VAL A 154 7.99 -35.48 -5.95
C VAL A 154 6.96 -36.25 -5.14
N ASP A 155 7.36 -37.40 -4.58
CA ASP A 155 6.53 -38.29 -3.79
C ASP A 155 7.18 -38.59 -2.43
N PRO A 156 6.64 -38.10 -1.33
CA PRO A 156 7.12 -38.42 0.02
C PRO A 156 6.56 -39.76 0.50
N VAL A 157 7.41 -40.75 0.66
CA VAL A 157 7.05 -42.08 1.10
C VAL A 157 7.54 -42.35 2.52
N ALA A 158 6.61 -42.71 3.43
CA ALA A 158 6.96 -43.22 4.75
C ALA A 158 7.47 -44.66 4.65
N VAL A 159 8.82 -44.81 4.64
CA VAL A 159 9.43 -46.16 4.48
C VAL A 159 9.46 -46.95 5.76
N ARG A 160 9.39 -46.30 6.90
CA ARG A 160 9.38 -46.95 8.22
C ARG A 160 8.64 -46.08 9.23
N VAL A 161 7.75 -46.70 9.97
CA VAL A 161 7.07 -46.09 11.10
C VAL A 161 7.28 -46.98 12.31
N GLU A 162 7.98 -46.51 13.32
CA GLU A 162 8.25 -47.22 14.55
C GLU A 162 7.95 -46.35 15.74
N ASN A 163 7.06 -46.85 16.61
CA ASN A 163 6.57 -46.12 17.77
C ASN A 163 6.02 -44.75 17.35
N ASP A 164 6.68 -43.66 17.76
CA ASP A 164 6.34 -42.27 17.49
C ASP A 164 7.18 -41.62 16.35
N SER A 165 7.94 -42.42 15.59
CA SER A 165 8.94 -41.93 14.69
C SER A 165 8.72 -42.41 13.24
N ILE A 166 8.88 -41.47 12.28
CA ILE A 166 8.70 -41.71 10.86
C ILE A 166 10.02 -41.48 10.13
N ASP A 167 10.45 -42.49 9.34
CA ASP A 167 11.49 -42.33 8.32
C ASP A 167 10.84 -42.03 6.97
N LEU A 168 11.23 -40.89 6.38
CA LEU A 168 10.67 -40.41 5.13
C LEU A 168 11.70 -40.54 4.01
N GLU A 169 11.32 -41.18 2.92
CA GLU A 169 12.07 -41.19 1.66
C GLU A 169 11.35 -40.33 0.64
N ILE A 170 11.97 -39.24 0.24
CA ILE A 170 11.41 -38.34 -0.76
C ILE A 170 11.96 -38.73 -2.12
N ARG A 171 11.07 -39.25 -2.96
CA ARG A 171 11.37 -39.74 -4.31
C ARG A 171 11.16 -38.64 -5.31
N ILE A 172 12.22 -38.28 -6.03
CA ILE A 172 12.20 -37.26 -7.07
C ILE A 172 12.30 -37.91 -8.44
N TYR A 173 11.42 -37.46 -9.32
CA TYR A 173 11.52 -37.67 -10.75
C TYR A 173 11.71 -36.31 -11.41
N GLU A 174 12.94 -36.04 -11.87
CA GLU A 174 13.30 -34.72 -12.42
C GLU A 174 12.69 -34.50 -13.83
N GLY A 175 12.69 -35.53 -14.67
CA GLY A 175 12.31 -35.43 -16.09
C GLY A 175 13.29 -34.62 -16.93
N ASP A 176 12.87 -34.26 -18.13
CA ASP A 176 13.65 -33.42 -19.05
C ASP A 176 13.30 -31.95 -18.93
N GLN A 177 14.25 -31.06 -19.23
CA GLN A 177 13.98 -29.62 -19.27
C GLN A 177 13.17 -29.28 -20.52
N ALA A 178 12.14 -28.45 -20.35
CA ALA A 178 11.30 -27.94 -21.42
C ALA A 178 11.64 -26.48 -21.75
N THR A 179 11.67 -26.17 -23.04
CA THR A 179 11.84 -24.81 -23.56
C THR A 179 10.50 -24.27 -24.04
N ILE A 180 10.21 -22.99 -23.78
CA ILE A 180 8.99 -22.36 -24.26
C ILE A 180 9.02 -22.22 -25.78
N GLY A 181 8.13 -22.90 -26.49
CA GLY A 181 7.99 -22.85 -27.93
C GLY A 181 7.23 -21.61 -28.38
N LYS A 182 5.97 -21.53 -27.99
CA LYS A 182 5.06 -20.42 -28.35
C LYS A 182 4.34 -19.88 -27.11
N VAL A 183 4.16 -18.55 -27.09
CA VAL A 183 3.26 -17.88 -26.14
C VAL A 183 2.17 -17.17 -26.89
N SER A 184 0.91 -17.40 -26.53
CA SER A 184 -0.26 -16.82 -27.16
C SER A 184 -1.29 -16.35 -26.16
N VAL A 185 -2.17 -15.46 -26.61
CA VAL A 185 -3.31 -14.94 -25.84
C VAL A 185 -4.58 -15.20 -26.61
N LYS A 186 -5.65 -15.53 -25.88
CA LYS A 186 -6.96 -15.76 -26.46
C LYS A 186 -8.04 -15.11 -25.59
N GLY A 187 -8.96 -14.38 -26.24
CA GLY A 187 -10.10 -13.72 -25.57
C GLY A 187 -9.98 -12.21 -25.45
N ASN A 188 -8.84 -11.61 -25.80
CA ASN A 188 -8.64 -10.17 -25.83
C ASN A 188 -9.25 -9.54 -27.10
N THR A 189 -10.54 -9.24 -27.07
CA THR A 189 -11.30 -8.72 -28.22
C THR A 189 -11.17 -7.20 -28.42
N LYS A 190 -11.00 -6.45 -27.33
CA LYS A 190 -10.82 -4.98 -27.32
C LYS A 190 -9.37 -4.57 -27.12
N THR A 191 -8.67 -5.30 -26.27
CA THR A 191 -7.26 -5.03 -25.92
C THR A 191 -6.36 -5.59 -27.00
N ASN A 192 -5.47 -4.78 -27.54
CA ASN A 192 -4.53 -5.18 -28.55
C ASN A 192 -3.48 -6.18 -27.97
N ASP A 193 -3.05 -7.17 -28.77
CA ASP A 193 -2.11 -8.20 -28.38
C ASP A 193 -0.81 -7.63 -27.79
N HIS A 194 -0.29 -6.55 -28.39
CA HIS A 194 0.95 -5.93 -27.91
C HIS A 194 0.86 -5.42 -26.46
N VAL A 195 -0.35 -5.07 -25.99
CA VAL A 195 -0.59 -4.63 -24.60
C VAL A 195 -0.47 -5.81 -23.64
N VAL A 196 -0.93 -6.98 -24.06
CA VAL A 196 -0.86 -8.19 -23.24
C VAL A 196 0.54 -8.79 -23.27
N VAL A 197 1.11 -8.97 -24.47
CA VAL A 197 2.41 -9.60 -24.67
C VAL A 197 3.55 -8.84 -23.98
N ARG A 198 3.49 -7.51 -23.91
CA ARG A 198 4.53 -6.70 -23.25
C ARG A 198 4.60 -6.90 -21.74
N GLU A 199 3.53 -7.37 -21.10
CA GLU A 199 3.48 -7.66 -19.66
C GLU A 199 3.89 -9.10 -19.33
N MET A 200 4.13 -9.95 -20.35
CA MET A 200 4.50 -11.35 -20.14
C MET A 200 5.97 -11.52 -19.80
N TYR A 201 6.23 -12.32 -18.82
CA TYR A 201 7.57 -12.76 -18.43
C TYR A 201 7.97 -14.03 -19.17
N THR A 202 7.01 -14.88 -19.52
CA THR A 202 7.22 -16.07 -20.36
C THR A 202 7.50 -15.66 -21.81
N LYS A 203 8.66 -16.02 -22.35
CA LYS A 203 9.07 -15.68 -23.71
C LYS A 203 9.51 -16.91 -24.50
N PRO A 204 9.15 -17.00 -25.79
CA PRO A 204 9.64 -18.07 -26.65
C PRO A 204 11.16 -18.17 -26.62
N GLY A 205 11.69 -19.41 -26.57
CA GLY A 205 13.11 -19.72 -26.52
C GLY A 205 13.76 -19.69 -25.13
N GLN A 206 13.03 -19.32 -24.08
CA GLN A 206 13.47 -19.44 -22.70
C GLN A 206 13.11 -20.81 -22.12
N LEU A 207 13.82 -21.24 -21.08
CA LEU A 207 13.40 -22.38 -20.29
C LEU A 207 12.05 -22.11 -19.63
N PHE A 208 11.26 -23.16 -19.45
CA PHE A 208 10.02 -23.04 -18.69
C PHE A 208 10.31 -22.60 -17.26
N SER A 209 9.51 -21.70 -16.73
CA SER A 209 9.56 -21.26 -15.34
C SER A 209 8.14 -21.10 -14.80
N ARG A 210 7.83 -21.84 -13.74
CA ARG A 210 6.55 -21.75 -13.03
C ARG A 210 6.35 -20.37 -12.43
N SER A 211 7.38 -19.81 -11.85
CA SER A 211 7.36 -18.44 -11.28
C SER A 211 7.04 -17.41 -12.34
N ASP A 212 7.58 -17.53 -13.56
CA ASP A 212 7.29 -16.60 -14.65
C ASP A 212 5.86 -16.73 -15.16
N VAL A 213 5.28 -17.93 -15.17
CA VAL A 213 3.86 -18.15 -15.50
C VAL A 213 2.98 -17.51 -14.46
N ILE A 214 3.23 -17.76 -13.17
CA ILE A 214 2.46 -17.18 -12.07
C ILE A 214 2.59 -15.64 -12.09
N ARG A 215 3.79 -15.14 -12.31
CA ARG A 215 4.06 -13.70 -12.40
C ARG A 215 3.33 -13.07 -13.57
N THR A 216 3.37 -13.68 -14.76
CA THR A 216 2.62 -13.24 -15.93
C THR A 216 1.11 -13.18 -15.64
N THR A 217 0.56 -14.24 -15.05
CA THR A 217 -0.85 -14.29 -14.67
C THR A 217 -1.22 -13.16 -13.70
N ARG A 218 -0.38 -12.90 -12.71
CA ARG A 218 -0.57 -11.80 -11.74
C ARG A 218 -0.49 -10.42 -12.39
N GLU A 219 0.49 -10.19 -13.28
CA GLU A 219 0.61 -8.90 -13.99
C GLU A 219 -0.56 -8.67 -14.94
N LEU A 220 -1.02 -9.71 -15.65
CA LEU A 220 -2.22 -9.60 -16.50
C LEU A 220 -3.48 -9.30 -15.68
N ALA A 221 -3.64 -9.94 -14.52
CA ALA A 221 -4.74 -9.64 -13.61
C ALA A 221 -4.63 -8.20 -13.05
N ALA A 222 -3.43 -7.72 -12.75
CA ALA A 222 -3.17 -6.38 -12.22
C ALA A 222 -3.48 -5.26 -13.22
N LEU A 223 -3.49 -5.54 -14.53
CA LEU A 223 -3.93 -4.58 -15.54
C LEU A 223 -5.38 -4.13 -15.34
N GLY A 224 -6.22 -4.99 -14.71
CA GLY A 224 -7.64 -4.73 -14.50
C GLY A 224 -8.49 -4.75 -15.77
N TYR A 225 -7.96 -5.22 -16.89
CA TYR A 225 -8.70 -5.39 -18.17
C TYR A 225 -9.34 -6.75 -18.27
N PHE A 226 -8.86 -7.70 -17.50
CA PHE A 226 -9.25 -9.10 -17.53
C PHE A 226 -9.82 -9.53 -16.19
N ASN A 227 -10.76 -10.48 -16.24
CA ASN A 227 -11.30 -11.11 -15.06
C ASN A 227 -10.23 -12.02 -14.43
N ALA A 228 -9.77 -11.69 -13.22
CA ALA A 228 -8.73 -12.44 -12.53
C ALA A 228 -9.13 -13.88 -12.15
N GLU A 229 -10.43 -14.14 -11.99
CA GLU A 229 -10.95 -15.47 -11.62
C GLU A 229 -10.96 -16.45 -12.80
N THR A 230 -11.13 -15.93 -14.02
CA THR A 230 -11.19 -16.75 -15.25
C THR A 230 -9.86 -16.80 -15.99
N LEU A 231 -8.86 -16.01 -15.57
CA LEU A 231 -7.55 -15.98 -16.19
C LEU A 231 -6.80 -17.27 -15.91
N ASN A 232 -6.64 -18.11 -16.95
CA ASN A 232 -6.03 -19.43 -16.84
C ASN A 232 -4.93 -19.62 -17.89
N PRO A 233 -3.68 -19.92 -17.48
CA PRO A 233 -2.62 -20.32 -18.39
C PRO A 233 -2.80 -21.80 -18.78
N GLU A 234 -3.09 -22.08 -20.04
CA GLU A 234 -3.06 -23.43 -20.60
C GLU A 234 -1.64 -23.78 -21.02
N ILE A 235 -1.06 -24.78 -20.35
CA ILE A 235 0.30 -25.27 -20.61
C ILE A 235 0.18 -26.53 -21.48
N LYS A 236 0.69 -26.48 -22.71
CA LYS A 236 0.60 -27.54 -23.72
C LYS A 236 2.01 -28.07 -24.03
N PRO A 237 2.47 -29.12 -23.31
CA PRO A 237 3.78 -29.68 -23.58
C PRO A 237 3.79 -30.48 -24.88
N ASP A 238 4.87 -30.37 -25.65
CA ASP A 238 5.19 -31.27 -26.75
C ASP A 238 6.41 -32.15 -26.38
N PRO A 239 6.14 -33.38 -25.97
CA PRO A 239 7.22 -34.30 -25.56
C PRO A 239 8.19 -34.70 -26.70
N THR A 240 7.77 -34.50 -27.96
CA THR A 240 8.57 -34.89 -29.11
C THR A 240 9.74 -33.93 -29.33
N ASP A 241 9.50 -32.63 -29.11
CA ASP A 241 10.47 -31.57 -29.35
C ASP A 241 11.11 -31.01 -28.08
N GLY A 242 10.63 -31.46 -26.89
CA GLY A 242 11.06 -30.89 -25.61
C GLY A 242 10.61 -29.44 -25.41
N THR A 243 9.55 -29.02 -26.12
CA THR A 243 9.01 -27.68 -26.04
C THR A 243 7.66 -27.63 -25.31
N VAL A 244 7.29 -26.44 -24.87
CA VAL A 244 5.99 -26.19 -24.23
C VAL A 244 5.36 -24.92 -24.80
N ASP A 245 4.14 -25.03 -25.26
CA ASP A 245 3.33 -23.88 -25.67
C ASP A 245 2.48 -23.40 -24.51
N ILE A 246 2.42 -22.09 -24.31
CA ILE A 246 1.65 -21.46 -23.24
C ILE A 246 0.58 -20.57 -23.87
N GLU A 247 -0.70 -20.86 -23.62
CA GLU A 247 -1.81 -20.07 -24.06
C GLU A 247 -2.52 -19.43 -22.86
N TYR A 248 -2.47 -18.09 -22.76
CA TYR A 248 -3.19 -17.37 -21.71
C TYR A 248 -4.62 -17.11 -22.19
N VAL A 249 -5.58 -17.81 -21.59
CA VAL A 249 -6.99 -17.58 -21.84
C VAL A 249 -7.46 -16.46 -20.93
N VAL A 250 -7.97 -15.38 -21.52
CA VAL A 250 -8.42 -14.19 -20.80
C VAL A 250 -9.87 -13.89 -21.15
N GLU A 251 -10.61 -13.33 -20.21
CA GLU A 251 -11.95 -12.79 -20.39
C GLU A 251 -11.92 -11.29 -20.07
N GLU A 252 -12.27 -10.46 -21.07
CA GLU A 252 -12.25 -9.02 -20.86
C GLU A 252 -13.38 -8.54 -19.96
N THR A 253 -13.04 -7.71 -19.01
CA THR A 253 -13.98 -7.02 -18.12
C THR A 253 -13.91 -5.51 -18.31
N SER A 254 -14.95 -4.80 -17.86
CA SER A 254 -14.92 -3.34 -17.86
C SER A 254 -13.93 -2.82 -16.86
N SER A 255 -12.90 -2.14 -17.34
CA SER A 255 -11.85 -1.52 -16.53
C SER A 255 -12.09 -0.04 -16.26
N ASP A 256 -13.04 0.56 -16.96
CA ASP A 256 -13.35 1.97 -16.79
C ASP A 256 -14.08 2.22 -15.48
N GLN A 257 -13.69 3.27 -14.79
CA GLN A 257 -14.17 3.58 -13.45
C GLN A 257 -14.80 4.96 -13.41
N ILE A 258 -15.99 5.04 -12.83
CA ILE A 258 -16.63 6.30 -12.46
C ILE A 258 -16.53 6.43 -10.94
N GLU A 259 -15.81 7.44 -10.50
CA GLU A 259 -15.72 7.81 -9.09
C GLU A 259 -16.79 8.86 -8.79
N LEU A 260 -17.71 8.54 -7.92
CA LEU A 260 -18.60 9.50 -7.30
C LEU A 260 -18.40 9.39 -5.79
N SER A 261 -17.70 10.34 -5.22
CA SER A 261 -17.42 10.31 -3.78
C SER A 261 -17.87 11.60 -3.10
N ALA A 262 -18.32 11.45 -1.85
CA ALA A 262 -18.65 12.53 -0.95
C ALA A 262 -17.83 12.32 0.33
N GLY A 263 -16.96 13.25 0.64
CA GLY A 263 -16.15 13.26 1.85
C GLY A 263 -16.58 14.39 2.78
N TRP A 264 -16.46 14.17 4.08
CA TRP A 264 -16.67 15.20 5.08
C TRP A 264 -15.33 15.59 5.70
N GLY A 265 -14.97 16.86 5.60
CA GLY A 265 -13.76 17.38 6.20
C GLY A 265 -13.86 18.89 6.43
N TYR A 266 -13.20 19.42 7.45
CA TYR A 266 -13.27 20.84 7.82
C TYR A 266 -14.71 21.37 7.97
N ASN A 267 -15.62 20.57 8.51
CA ASN A 267 -17.06 20.88 8.58
C ASN A 267 -17.73 21.15 7.22
N LYS A 268 -17.22 20.57 6.14
CA LYS A 268 -17.70 20.79 4.77
C LYS A 268 -17.83 19.47 4.02
N LEU A 269 -18.84 19.41 3.16
CA LEU A 269 -19.04 18.27 2.25
C LEU A 269 -18.26 18.52 0.97
N ILE A 270 -17.33 17.62 0.67
CA ILE A 270 -16.51 17.63 -0.53
C ILE A 270 -17.10 16.62 -1.50
N LEU A 271 -17.43 17.05 -2.69
CA LEU A 271 -17.93 16.19 -3.76
C LEU A 271 -16.84 16.01 -4.81
N THR A 272 -16.62 14.76 -5.20
CA THR A 272 -15.68 14.40 -6.27
C THR A 272 -16.39 13.59 -7.34
N LEU A 273 -16.25 14.00 -8.58
CA LEU A 273 -16.63 13.24 -9.76
C LEU A 273 -15.35 12.93 -10.54
N GLY A 274 -15.07 11.65 -10.73
CA GLY A 274 -13.94 11.16 -11.51
C GLY A 274 -14.41 10.22 -12.62
N LEU A 275 -13.75 10.28 -13.76
CA LEU A 275 -13.87 9.31 -14.84
C LEU A 275 -12.46 8.85 -15.17
N THR A 276 -12.21 7.56 -15.01
CA THR A 276 -10.93 6.96 -15.35
C THR A 276 -11.14 5.87 -16.41
N LEU A 277 -10.51 6.07 -17.56
CA LEU A 277 -10.49 5.15 -18.68
C LEU A 277 -9.15 4.43 -18.64
N ASN A 278 -9.15 3.14 -18.27
CA ASN A 278 -7.91 2.40 -18.01
C ASN A 278 -7.31 1.75 -19.27
N ASN A 279 -8.11 1.42 -20.26
CA ASN A 279 -7.63 0.84 -21.52
C ASN A 279 -7.83 1.81 -22.69
N PHE A 280 -7.52 3.08 -22.46
CA PHE A 280 -7.70 4.14 -23.46
C PHE A 280 -6.71 4.00 -24.62
N SER A 281 -7.08 4.50 -25.79
CA SER A 281 -6.22 4.63 -26.96
C SER A 281 -6.27 6.03 -27.53
N PHE A 282 -5.21 6.80 -27.33
CA PHE A 282 -5.05 8.13 -27.90
C PHE A 282 -5.07 8.09 -29.44
N LYS A 283 -4.44 7.07 -30.01
CA LYS A 283 -4.39 6.85 -31.46
C LYS A 283 -5.78 6.61 -32.08
N ASN A 284 -6.62 5.88 -31.37
CA ASN A 284 -7.98 5.56 -31.82
C ASN A 284 -8.97 6.70 -31.60
N MET A 285 -8.63 7.69 -30.76
CA MET A 285 -9.48 8.86 -30.50
C MET A 285 -9.81 9.64 -31.78
N PHE A 286 -8.90 9.65 -32.75
CA PHE A 286 -9.06 10.37 -34.03
C PHE A 286 -9.62 9.51 -35.18
N LYS A 287 -9.95 8.24 -34.92
CA LYS A 287 -10.47 7.33 -35.93
C LYS A 287 -11.99 7.20 -35.83
N LYS A 288 -12.72 7.55 -36.90
CA LYS A 288 -14.14 7.27 -36.98
C LYS A 288 -14.38 5.74 -36.97
N GLY A 289 -15.28 5.28 -36.12
CA GLY A 289 -15.60 3.85 -35.98
C GLY A 289 -14.80 3.09 -34.89
N ALA A 290 -13.75 3.71 -34.31
CA ALA A 290 -13.03 3.13 -33.20
C ALA A 290 -13.68 3.42 -31.82
N TRP A 291 -14.80 4.17 -31.83
CA TRP A 291 -15.55 4.50 -30.62
C TRP A 291 -16.63 3.45 -30.33
N SER A 292 -16.40 2.60 -29.31
CA SER A 292 -17.34 1.56 -28.90
C SER A 292 -17.31 1.30 -27.39
N PRO A 293 -17.97 2.11 -26.57
CA PRO A 293 -18.38 3.52 -26.70
C PRO A 293 -17.20 4.51 -26.62
N ILE A 294 -16.05 4.09 -26.12
CA ILE A 294 -14.86 4.89 -25.90
C ILE A 294 -13.68 4.29 -26.66
N PRO A 295 -12.78 5.10 -27.24
CA PRO A 295 -11.63 4.59 -27.97
C PRO A 295 -10.66 3.90 -27.01
N GLY A 296 -10.53 2.59 -27.12
CA GLY A 296 -9.71 1.76 -26.25
C GLY A 296 -8.77 0.83 -26.99
N GLY A 297 -8.02 0.02 -26.23
CA GLY A 297 -7.22 -1.09 -26.71
C GLY A 297 -5.70 -0.94 -26.60
N ASP A 298 -5.17 0.24 -26.32
CA ASP A 298 -3.72 0.48 -26.23
C ASP A 298 -3.18 0.45 -24.79
N GLY A 299 -4.05 0.22 -23.79
CA GLY A 299 -3.65 0.12 -22.40
C GLY A 299 -3.16 1.45 -21.78
N GLN A 300 -3.55 2.58 -22.40
CA GLN A 300 -3.28 3.91 -21.85
C GLN A 300 -4.33 4.27 -20.80
N LYS A 301 -4.00 5.17 -19.89
CA LYS A 301 -4.92 5.65 -18.88
C LYS A 301 -5.23 7.11 -19.07
N LEU A 302 -6.50 7.46 -19.17
CA LEU A 302 -6.98 8.83 -19.19
C LEU A 302 -7.89 9.05 -17.98
N SER A 303 -7.57 10.02 -17.14
CA SER A 303 -8.37 10.38 -15.97
C SER A 303 -8.85 11.81 -16.06
N LEU A 304 -10.12 12.02 -15.83
CA LEU A 304 -10.77 13.32 -15.70
C LEU A 304 -11.31 13.42 -14.28
N ARG A 305 -11.04 14.52 -13.59
CA ARG A 305 -11.50 14.69 -12.20
C ARG A 305 -12.01 16.10 -11.98
N VAL A 306 -13.19 16.19 -11.39
CA VAL A 306 -13.77 17.43 -10.89
C VAL A 306 -14.05 17.26 -9.40
N GLN A 307 -13.60 18.21 -8.62
CA GLN A 307 -13.83 18.21 -7.18
C GLN A 307 -14.33 19.57 -6.76
N THR A 308 -15.33 19.60 -5.89
CA THR A 308 -15.89 20.86 -5.41
C THR A 308 -16.35 20.74 -3.98
N TYR A 309 -16.27 21.85 -3.29
CA TYR A 309 -17.06 22.04 -2.08
C TYR A 309 -17.75 23.41 -2.12
N GLY A 310 -18.89 23.39 -2.77
CA GLY A 310 -19.72 24.58 -2.94
C GLY A 310 -19.03 25.71 -3.72
N ARG A 311 -19.27 26.94 -3.28
CA ARG A 311 -18.73 28.15 -3.95
C ARG A 311 -17.26 28.46 -3.63
N GLN A 312 -16.72 27.81 -2.60
CA GLN A 312 -15.39 28.16 -2.08
C GLN A 312 -14.27 27.44 -2.78
N TYR A 313 -14.54 26.22 -3.30
CA TYR A 313 -13.51 25.44 -3.96
C TYR A 313 -14.02 24.69 -5.15
N ILE A 314 -13.25 24.76 -6.22
CA ILE A 314 -13.44 23.94 -7.40
C ILE A 314 -12.07 23.54 -7.98
N TYR A 315 -11.95 22.29 -8.35
CA TYR A 315 -10.78 21.70 -8.97
C TYR A 315 -11.18 20.97 -10.24
N TYR A 316 -10.40 21.13 -11.28
CA TYR A 316 -10.47 20.40 -12.53
C TYR A 316 -9.11 19.78 -12.82
N GLY A 317 -9.07 18.50 -13.13
CA GLY A 317 -7.83 17.81 -13.48
C GLY A 317 -8.03 16.86 -14.66
N VAL A 318 -7.04 16.80 -15.52
CA VAL A 318 -6.92 15.86 -16.62
C VAL A 318 -5.55 15.22 -16.50
N SER A 319 -5.47 13.91 -16.51
CA SER A 319 -4.22 13.15 -16.47
C SER A 319 -4.23 12.07 -17.54
N PHE A 320 -3.14 11.98 -18.27
CA PHE A 320 -2.90 10.93 -19.26
C PHE A 320 -1.63 10.18 -18.92
N THR A 321 -1.68 8.84 -18.96
CA THR A 321 -0.52 7.97 -18.70
C THR A 321 -0.37 6.95 -19.83
N GLU A 322 0.83 6.91 -20.42
CA GLU A 322 1.29 5.85 -21.30
C GLU A 322 2.24 4.95 -20.51
N PRO A 323 1.85 3.72 -20.10
CA PRO A 323 2.67 2.88 -19.23
C PRO A 323 3.91 2.31 -19.90
N TRP A 324 3.93 2.24 -21.24
CA TRP A 324 5.03 1.70 -22.03
C TRP A 324 5.48 2.66 -23.13
N LEU A 325 5.99 3.81 -22.75
CA LEU A 325 6.49 4.80 -23.69
C LEU A 325 7.54 4.21 -24.64
N GLY A 326 7.21 4.20 -25.94
CA GLY A 326 8.03 3.57 -26.97
C GLY A 326 7.84 2.05 -27.12
N GLY A 327 6.98 1.41 -26.33
CA GLY A 327 6.53 0.03 -26.49
C GLY A 327 7.55 -1.08 -26.15
N LYS A 328 8.79 -0.74 -25.84
CA LYS A 328 9.89 -1.72 -25.63
C LYS A 328 10.26 -1.96 -24.18
N LYS A 329 10.03 -1.00 -23.32
CA LYS A 329 10.39 -1.04 -21.90
C LYS A 329 9.25 -0.45 -21.06
N PRO A 330 9.05 -0.90 -19.81
CA PRO A 330 8.02 -0.38 -18.91
C PRO A 330 8.40 1.01 -18.37
N ASN A 331 8.54 1.98 -19.26
CA ASN A 331 8.77 3.38 -18.93
C ASN A 331 7.43 4.10 -18.99
N ALA A 332 6.85 4.42 -17.85
CA ALA A 332 5.57 5.11 -17.78
C ALA A 332 5.76 6.62 -17.98
N PHE A 333 5.11 7.17 -18.99
CA PHE A 333 5.03 8.62 -19.19
C PHE A 333 3.67 9.12 -18.71
N THR A 334 3.67 10.12 -17.84
CA THR A 334 2.46 10.76 -17.34
C THR A 334 2.49 12.25 -17.62
N THR A 335 1.39 12.78 -18.10
CA THR A 335 1.17 14.22 -18.17
C THR A 335 -0.13 14.57 -17.49
N SER A 336 -0.15 15.67 -16.72
CA SER A 336 -1.36 16.16 -16.08
C SER A 336 -1.46 17.65 -16.14
N LEU A 337 -2.69 18.12 -16.37
CA LEU A 337 -3.08 19.52 -16.34
C LEU A 337 -4.17 19.67 -15.29
N TYR A 338 -4.00 20.62 -14.39
CA TYR A 338 -5.02 20.91 -13.41
C TYR A 338 -5.18 22.40 -13.16
N HIS A 339 -6.38 22.75 -12.74
CA HIS A 339 -6.73 24.09 -12.30
C HIS A 339 -7.60 24.01 -11.06
N SER A 340 -7.23 24.76 -10.03
CA SER A 340 -8.05 24.91 -8.84
C SER A 340 -8.30 26.38 -8.52
N THR A 341 -9.45 26.65 -7.96
CA THR A 341 -9.81 27.96 -7.43
C THR A 341 -10.34 27.77 -6.03
N TYR A 342 -9.73 28.44 -5.09
CA TYR A 342 -10.19 28.58 -3.72
C TYR A 342 -10.60 30.03 -3.48
N ALA A 343 -11.77 30.24 -2.87
CA ALA A 343 -12.30 31.55 -2.55
C ALA A 343 -12.57 31.68 -1.04
N THR A 344 -12.36 32.88 -0.54
CA THR A 344 -12.76 33.23 0.86
C THR A 344 -14.26 33.08 1.07
N ASN A 345 -14.69 32.94 2.31
CA ASN A 345 -16.11 32.72 2.66
C ASN A 345 -16.99 34.00 2.56
N TYR A 346 -16.49 35.04 1.89
CA TYR A 346 -17.24 36.28 1.71
C TYR A 346 -18.04 36.24 0.40
N GLU A 347 -19.07 37.07 0.30
CA GLU A 347 -19.80 37.27 -0.95
C GLU A 347 -18.90 37.92 -2.01
N ARG A 348 -19.12 37.59 -3.29
CA ARG A 348 -18.29 38.08 -4.41
C ARG A 348 -18.20 39.61 -4.49
N ASN A 349 -19.20 40.31 -4.00
CA ASN A 349 -19.25 41.79 -4.01
C ASN A 349 -18.63 42.40 -2.74
N SER A 350 -18.20 41.61 -1.78
CA SER A 350 -17.56 42.09 -0.55
C SER A 350 -16.13 42.55 -0.84
N PRO A 351 -15.70 43.67 -0.21
CA PRO A 351 -14.28 44.08 -0.26
C PRO A 351 -13.31 43.02 0.29
N ASN A 352 -13.80 42.12 1.12
CA ASN A 352 -13.02 41.04 1.73
C ASN A 352 -13.04 39.75 0.88
N PHE A 353 -13.72 39.75 -0.28
CA PHE A 353 -13.69 38.61 -1.18
C PHE A 353 -12.30 38.48 -1.82
N GLY A 354 -11.71 37.31 -1.63
CA GLY A 354 -10.41 36.99 -2.23
C GLY A 354 -10.41 35.61 -2.87
N THR A 355 -9.50 35.42 -3.80
CA THR A 355 -9.32 34.12 -4.49
C THR A 355 -7.85 33.74 -4.56
N PHE A 356 -7.62 32.44 -4.35
CA PHE A 356 -6.35 31.76 -4.62
C PHE A 356 -6.57 30.75 -5.74
N LYS A 357 -5.87 30.92 -6.85
CA LYS A 357 -5.97 30.02 -8.01
C LYS A 357 -4.63 29.36 -8.23
N THR A 358 -4.67 28.06 -8.52
CA THR A 358 -3.50 27.28 -8.90
C THR A 358 -3.75 26.65 -10.26
N THR A 359 -2.81 26.85 -11.18
CA THR A 359 -2.80 26.16 -12.48
C THR A 359 -1.49 25.43 -12.60
N GLY A 360 -1.53 24.13 -12.86
CA GLY A 360 -0.34 23.29 -12.98
C GLY A 360 -0.37 22.40 -14.20
N LEU A 361 0.82 22.26 -14.81
CA LEU A 361 1.10 21.31 -15.88
C LEU A 361 2.30 20.49 -15.44
N SER A 362 2.18 19.18 -15.45
CA SER A 362 3.26 18.27 -15.07
C SER A 362 3.54 17.25 -16.15
N PHE A 363 4.82 16.89 -16.27
CA PHE A 363 5.31 15.79 -17.10
C PHE A 363 6.13 14.88 -16.22
N GLY A 364 5.88 13.58 -16.29
CA GLY A 364 6.56 12.59 -15.49
C GLY A 364 7.02 11.41 -16.31
N LEU A 365 8.17 10.86 -15.96
CA LEU A 365 8.72 9.63 -16.52
C LEU A 365 9.08 8.68 -15.37
N GLY A 366 8.34 7.59 -15.26
CA GLY A 366 8.58 6.52 -14.30
C GLY A 366 9.30 5.35 -14.96
N LYS A 367 10.25 4.75 -14.24
CA LYS A 367 10.98 3.56 -14.69
C LYS A 367 11.10 2.56 -13.54
N ARG A 368 10.77 1.29 -13.80
CA ARG A 368 11.09 0.18 -12.91
C ARG A 368 12.57 -0.18 -13.10
N LEU A 369 13.29 -0.34 -12.00
CA LEU A 369 14.68 -0.81 -12.01
C LEU A 369 14.70 -2.32 -11.82
N THR A 370 15.75 -2.97 -12.33
CA THR A 370 16.03 -4.40 -12.14
C THR A 370 17.16 -4.63 -11.13
N TRP A 371 17.84 -3.57 -10.74
CA TRP A 371 18.91 -3.59 -9.74
C TRP A 371 18.67 -2.46 -8.72
N PRO A 372 18.83 -2.68 -7.41
CA PRO A 372 19.28 -3.92 -6.72
C PRO A 372 18.23 -5.04 -6.67
N ASP A 373 16.94 -4.73 -6.81
CA ASP A 373 15.83 -5.68 -6.94
C ASP A 373 14.70 -5.09 -7.81
N ASP A 374 13.73 -5.92 -8.21
CA ASP A 374 12.62 -5.55 -9.09
C ASP A 374 11.55 -4.66 -8.42
N TYR A 375 11.69 -4.34 -7.14
CA TYR A 375 10.76 -3.50 -6.40
C TYR A 375 11.10 -2.02 -6.47
N PHE A 376 12.28 -1.66 -7.00
CA PHE A 376 12.71 -0.27 -7.14
C PHE A 376 12.08 0.40 -8.36
N THR A 377 11.62 1.62 -8.13
CA THR A 377 11.13 2.53 -9.17
C THR A 377 11.81 3.88 -9.06
N VAL A 378 12.11 4.48 -10.19
CA VAL A 378 12.58 5.87 -10.25
C VAL A 378 11.58 6.68 -11.06
N TYR A 379 11.23 7.83 -10.53
CA TYR A 379 10.35 8.79 -11.19
C TYR A 379 11.08 10.12 -11.37
N HIS A 380 10.99 10.68 -12.56
CA HIS A 380 11.45 12.00 -12.92
C HIS A 380 10.26 12.86 -13.31
N GLY A 381 10.11 14.01 -12.71
CA GLY A 381 8.99 14.91 -13.00
C GLY A 381 9.46 16.33 -13.25
N ILE A 382 8.79 17.01 -14.17
CA ILE A 382 8.90 18.46 -14.37
C ILE A 382 7.52 19.03 -14.08
N ASN A 383 7.45 19.98 -13.15
CA ASN A 383 6.21 20.65 -12.78
C ASN A 383 6.32 22.15 -13.13
N LEU A 384 5.32 22.62 -13.84
CA LEU A 384 5.12 24.03 -14.16
C LEU A 384 3.86 24.48 -13.44
N MET A 385 3.97 25.35 -12.46
CA MET A 385 2.86 25.78 -11.62
C MET A 385 2.79 27.28 -11.52
N ARG A 386 1.59 27.82 -11.55
CA ARG A 386 1.32 29.23 -11.35
C ARG A 386 0.29 29.39 -10.24
N TYR A 387 0.67 30.09 -9.21
CA TYR A 387 -0.23 30.62 -8.21
C TYR A 387 -0.69 32.02 -8.60
N GLN A 388 -1.98 32.28 -8.44
CA GLN A 388 -2.58 33.60 -8.63
C GLN A 388 -3.37 33.97 -7.38
N LEU A 389 -2.91 35.01 -6.70
CA LEU A 389 -3.58 35.60 -5.57
C LEU A 389 -4.34 36.86 -6.02
N ASN A 390 -5.57 36.99 -5.52
CA ASN A 390 -6.37 38.18 -5.75
C ASN A 390 -7.11 38.50 -4.42
N ASN A 391 -6.67 39.56 -3.75
CA ASN A 391 -7.13 39.96 -2.43
C ASN A 391 -7.09 38.80 -1.41
N TYR A 392 -5.99 38.01 -1.42
CA TYR A 392 -5.85 36.79 -0.66
C TYR A 392 -4.52 36.76 0.10
N SER A 393 -4.47 37.42 1.27
CA SER A 393 -3.27 37.51 2.11
C SER A 393 -3.31 36.60 3.34
N SER A 394 -4.49 36.05 3.67
CA SER A 394 -4.76 35.48 5.01
C SER A 394 -4.07 34.16 5.33
N ILE A 395 -3.70 33.35 4.33
CA ILE A 395 -3.13 32.03 4.59
C ILE A 395 -1.61 32.04 4.64
N PHE A 396 -0.97 32.77 3.73
CA PHE A 396 0.48 32.75 3.61
C PHE A 396 1.17 33.89 4.36
N ASN A 397 0.42 34.83 4.84
CA ASN A 397 0.87 35.99 5.61
C ASN A 397 2.07 36.73 5.00
N PHE A 398 2.07 36.88 3.68
CA PHE A 398 3.10 37.60 2.94
C PHE A 398 2.51 38.38 1.77
N GLY A 399 3.26 39.40 1.33
CA GLY A 399 2.92 40.18 0.16
C GLY A 399 1.67 41.04 0.28
N THR A 400 1.20 41.54 -0.84
CA THR A 400 -0.03 42.35 -0.92
C THR A 400 -1.33 41.51 -0.97
N GLY A 401 -1.21 40.18 -1.04
CA GLY A 401 -2.31 39.30 -1.35
C GLY A 401 -2.78 39.33 -2.81
N ASN A 402 -1.99 39.99 -3.68
CA ASN A 402 -2.26 40.10 -5.10
C ASN A 402 -1.02 39.78 -5.91
N GLY A 403 -1.16 39.03 -6.99
CA GLY A 403 -0.04 38.77 -7.88
C GLY A 403 -0.01 37.35 -8.45
N TYR A 404 1.05 37.11 -9.22
CA TYR A 404 1.37 35.83 -9.83
C TYR A 404 2.70 35.33 -9.31
N PHE A 405 2.75 34.07 -8.92
CA PHE A 405 3.95 33.39 -8.43
C PHE A 405 4.13 32.11 -9.23
N ASN A 406 5.27 31.98 -9.90
CA ASN A 406 5.55 30.89 -10.81
C ASN A 406 6.54 29.92 -10.17
N VAL A 407 6.25 28.63 -10.31
CA VAL A 407 7.12 27.54 -9.88
C VAL A 407 7.46 26.71 -11.11
N ILE A 408 8.74 26.53 -11.36
CA ILE A 408 9.25 25.51 -12.28
C ILE A 408 10.09 24.58 -11.41
N SER A 409 9.66 23.34 -11.23
CA SER A 409 10.42 22.40 -10.42
C SER A 409 10.71 21.11 -11.17
N TYR A 410 11.85 20.51 -10.83
CA TYR A 410 12.23 19.18 -11.21
C TYR A 410 12.17 18.28 -9.97
N ASN A 411 11.41 17.19 -10.10
CA ASN A 411 11.25 16.20 -9.05
C ASN A 411 11.94 14.90 -9.45
N ILE A 412 12.74 14.35 -8.57
CA ILE A 412 13.24 12.98 -8.67
C ILE A 412 12.78 12.20 -7.44
N SER A 413 12.15 11.06 -7.66
CA SER A 413 11.70 10.19 -6.59
C SER A 413 12.19 8.78 -6.82
N VAL A 414 12.77 8.19 -5.78
CA VAL A 414 13.19 6.78 -5.75
C VAL A 414 12.29 6.07 -4.75
N GLY A 415 11.57 5.09 -5.22
CA GLY A 415 10.67 4.28 -4.40
C GLY A 415 11.07 2.80 -4.44
N ARG A 416 10.86 2.11 -3.33
CA ARG A 416 10.89 0.65 -3.25
C ARG A 416 9.64 0.18 -2.53
N ASN A 417 8.90 -0.71 -3.17
CA ASN A 417 7.68 -1.24 -2.58
C ASN A 417 7.66 -2.78 -2.71
N SER A 418 7.94 -3.45 -1.59
CA SER A 418 7.90 -4.91 -1.45
C SER A 418 6.77 -5.40 -0.54
N VAL A 419 5.73 -4.59 -0.36
CA VAL A 419 4.60 -4.88 0.51
C VAL A 419 3.81 -6.08 -0.01
N SER A 420 3.47 -7.01 0.87
CA SER A 420 2.80 -8.27 0.49
C SER A 420 1.40 -8.08 -0.08
N GLN A 421 0.65 -7.10 0.41
CA GLN A 421 -0.73 -6.80 -0.01
C GLN A 421 -1.05 -5.31 0.15
N PRO A 422 -1.88 -4.73 -0.72
CA PRO A 422 -2.18 -3.29 -0.67
C PRO A 422 -3.00 -2.86 0.55
N ILE A 423 -3.98 -3.67 1.00
CA ILE A 423 -4.98 -3.28 2.00
C ILE A 423 -4.54 -3.66 3.41
N TYR A 424 -4.10 -4.90 3.59
CA TYR A 424 -3.64 -5.44 4.87
C TYR A 424 -2.26 -6.09 4.71
N PRO A 425 -1.18 -5.30 4.59
CA PRO A 425 0.17 -5.83 4.48
C PRO A 425 0.58 -6.60 5.74
N ARG A 426 1.08 -7.83 5.57
CA ARG A 426 1.61 -8.64 6.65
C ARG A 426 3.13 -8.50 6.78
N TYR A 427 3.82 -8.37 5.65
CA TYR A 427 5.26 -8.24 5.58
C TYR A 427 5.68 -7.34 4.41
N GLY A 428 6.94 -6.95 4.42
CA GLY A 428 7.53 -6.12 3.40
C GLY A 428 7.77 -4.69 3.84
N SER A 429 8.26 -3.87 2.92
CA SER A 429 8.59 -2.48 3.20
C SER A 429 8.24 -1.56 2.04
N GLU A 430 7.91 -0.32 2.38
CA GLU A 430 7.76 0.78 1.45
C GLU A 430 8.77 1.86 1.82
N LEU A 431 9.64 2.22 0.87
CA LEU A 431 10.59 3.31 1.02
C LEU A 431 10.37 4.30 -0.12
N VAL A 432 10.30 5.58 0.19
CA VAL A 432 10.22 6.66 -0.81
C VAL A 432 11.15 7.80 -0.40
N LEU A 433 12.08 8.14 -1.27
CA LEU A 433 12.88 9.35 -1.20
C LEU A 433 12.49 10.25 -2.36
N SER A 434 12.00 11.45 -2.08
CA SER A 434 11.59 12.44 -3.08
C SER A 434 12.37 13.74 -2.90
N LEU A 435 12.96 14.19 -3.98
CA LEU A 435 13.78 15.42 -4.04
C LEU A 435 13.15 16.34 -5.08
N GLU A 436 12.83 17.54 -4.70
CA GLU A 436 12.28 18.55 -5.60
C GLU A 436 13.16 19.80 -5.59
N PHE A 437 13.53 20.27 -6.77
CA PHE A 437 14.43 21.39 -6.97
C PHE A 437 13.82 22.39 -7.95
N THR A 438 13.91 23.66 -7.62
CA THR A 438 13.65 24.74 -8.58
C THR A 438 14.99 25.30 -9.07
N PRO A 439 15.04 25.97 -10.22
CA PRO A 439 16.22 26.73 -10.59
C PRO A 439 16.52 27.82 -9.55
N PRO A 440 17.80 28.05 -9.21
CA PRO A 440 18.20 29.13 -8.30
C PRO A 440 18.14 30.45 -9.03
N TYR A 441 16.97 31.02 -9.23
CA TYR A 441 16.77 32.27 -10.01
C TYR A 441 17.53 33.43 -9.44
N SER A 442 17.72 33.50 -8.12
CA SER A 442 18.48 34.54 -7.45
C SER A 442 19.97 34.53 -7.81
N ALA A 443 20.53 33.37 -8.17
CA ALA A 443 21.93 33.28 -8.61
C ALA A 443 22.18 33.93 -9.99
N PHE A 444 21.11 34.12 -10.78
CA PHE A 444 21.16 34.70 -12.11
C PHE A 444 20.70 36.18 -12.14
N LYS A 445 20.24 36.73 -11.01
CA LYS A 445 19.71 38.08 -10.88
C LYS A 445 20.31 38.70 -9.65
N ASP A 446 21.23 39.63 -9.86
CA ASP A 446 21.78 40.46 -8.80
C ASP A 446 20.82 41.65 -8.54
N VAL A 447 19.76 41.39 -7.75
CA VAL A 447 18.76 42.40 -7.39
C VAL A 447 18.77 42.61 -5.89
N ASN A 448 19.12 43.80 -5.46
CA ASN A 448 18.94 44.20 -4.07
C ASN A 448 17.49 44.68 -3.87
N TYR A 449 16.64 43.80 -3.37
CA TYR A 449 15.22 44.08 -3.15
C TYR A 449 14.99 45.11 -2.05
N ASP A 450 15.92 45.27 -1.09
CA ASP A 450 15.83 46.29 -0.04
C ASP A 450 16.07 47.69 -0.57
N GLU A 451 16.95 47.84 -1.54
CA GLU A 451 17.17 49.13 -2.25
C GLU A 451 16.01 49.43 -3.19
N LEU A 452 15.46 48.42 -3.87
CA LEU A 452 14.36 48.62 -4.82
C LEU A 452 13.05 48.99 -4.12
N TYR A 453 12.82 48.47 -2.91
CA TYR A 453 11.63 48.70 -2.09
C TYR A 453 12.01 49.04 -0.65
N PRO A 454 12.54 50.28 -0.41
CA PRO A 454 12.98 50.67 0.91
C PRO A 454 11.81 50.91 1.87
N GLY A 455 12.07 50.64 3.15
CA GLY A 455 11.14 50.91 4.22
C GLY A 455 10.13 49.74 4.50
N LEU A 456 9.57 49.79 5.69
CA LEU A 456 8.60 48.75 6.14
C LEU A 456 7.27 48.86 5.40
N GLU A 457 6.89 50.02 4.92
CA GLU A 457 5.66 50.25 4.15
C GLU A 457 5.68 49.55 2.79
N ASN A 458 6.84 49.29 2.24
CA ASN A 458 7.03 48.61 0.97
C ASN A 458 7.29 47.09 1.13
N LYS A 459 7.32 46.58 2.36
CA LYS A 459 7.63 45.17 2.64
C LYS A 459 6.76 44.21 1.81
N ALA A 460 5.46 44.40 1.76
CA ALA A 460 4.54 43.54 1.02
C ALA A 460 4.82 43.53 -0.50
N LYS A 461 5.12 44.71 -1.10
CA LYS A 461 5.50 44.81 -2.52
C LYS A 461 6.84 44.12 -2.79
N ARG A 462 7.78 44.27 -1.86
CA ARG A 462 9.09 43.60 -1.92
C ARG A 462 8.92 42.09 -1.95
N GLU A 463 8.10 41.53 -1.06
CA GLU A 463 7.80 40.10 -0.99
C GLU A 463 7.13 39.60 -2.26
N ASP A 464 6.18 40.33 -2.85
CA ASP A 464 5.54 39.97 -4.13
C ASP A 464 6.56 39.87 -5.27
N HIS A 465 7.58 40.70 -5.29
CA HIS A 465 8.64 40.63 -6.29
C HIS A 465 9.68 39.57 -6.02
N MET A 466 10.07 39.37 -4.76
CA MET A 466 11.03 38.34 -4.34
C MET A 466 10.51 36.92 -4.69
N TYR A 467 9.25 36.65 -4.44
CA TYR A 467 8.67 35.32 -4.68
C TYR A 467 7.99 35.16 -6.05
N ARG A 468 8.14 36.11 -6.96
CA ARG A 468 7.53 36.03 -8.30
C ARG A 468 7.98 34.78 -9.07
N TRP A 469 9.23 34.39 -8.90
CA TRP A 469 9.79 33.11 -9.30
C TRP A 469 10.23 32.39 -8.04
N VAL A 470 9.45 31.42 -7.65
CA VAL A 470 9.65 30.70 -6.39
C VAL A 470 10.86 29.80 -6.52
N GLU A 471 11.82 29.93 -5.60
CA GLU A 471 12.99 29.08 -5.53
C GLU A 471 13.05 28.33 -4.20
N PHE A 472 13.31 27.01 -4.29
CA PHE A 472 13.48 26.13 -3.13
C PHE A 472 14.12 24.81 -3.53
N HIS A 473 14.58 24.08 -2.53
CA HIS A 473 14.80 22.64 -2.62
C HIS A 473 14.05 21.95 -1.49
N LYS A 474 13.37 20.84 -1.82
CA LYS A 474 12.51 20.10 -0.87
C LYS A 474 12.88 18.63 -0.88
N TRP A 475 13.07 18.07 0.29
CA TRP A 475 13.49 16.71 0.52
C TRP A 475 12.42 16.02 1.35
N LYS A 476 11.93 14.87 0.89
CA LYS A 476 10.97 14.07 1.64
C LYS A 476 11.42 12.63 1.69
N PHE A 477 11.35 12.06 2.86
CA PHE A 477 11.65 10.65 3.11
C PHE A 477 10.49 9.99 3.82
N LYS A 478 10.11 8.79 3.34
CA LYS A 478 9.10 7.92 3.95
C LYS A 478 9.65 6.50 3.97
N LEU A 479 9.61 5.89 5.13
CA LEU A 479 9.89 4.46 5.31
C LEU A 479 8.74 3.86 6.10
N ALA A 480 8.13 2.79 5.59
CA ALA A 480 7.19 1.96 6.32
C ALA A 480 7.65 0.50 6.26
N TRP A 481 7.62 -0.17 7.38
CA TRP A 481 8.02 -1.56 7.52
C TRP A 481 6.90 -2.35 8.19
N TYR A 482 6.58 -3.51 7.63
CA TYR A 482 5.52 -4.40 8.10
C TYR A 482 6.14 -5.72 8.53
N THR A 483 5.78 -6.16 9.73
CA THR A 483 6.26 -7.43 10.30
C THR A 483 5.08 -8.15 10.96
N GLU A 484 4.80 -9.35 10.52
CA GLU A 484 3.86 -10.24 11.21
C GLU A 484 4.51 -10.76 12.49
N LEU A 485 3.91 -10.47 13.63
CA LEU A 485 4.42 -10.87 14.94
C LEU A 485 3.92 -12.26 15.33
N TYR A 486 2.61 -12.49 15.21
CA TYR A 486 1.97 -13.74 15.59
C TYR A 486 0.56 -13.78 14.96
N ASP A 487 0.18 -14.92 14.35
CA ASP A 487 -1.16 -15.22 13.82
C ASP A 487 -1.94 -14.00 13.31
N LYS A 488 -1.51 -13.43 12.21
CA LYS A 488 -2.10 -12.26 11.55
C LYS A 488 -1.95 -10.93 12.28
N LEU A 489 -1.39 -10.89 13.51
CA LEU A 489 -1.05 -9.65 14.18
C LEU A 489 0.17 -9.00 13.51
N VAL A 490 0.00 -7.80 13.00
CA VAL A 490 1.05 -7.08 12.26
C VAL A 490 1.50 -5.85 13.02
N LEU A 491 2.80 -5.70 13.16
CA LEU A 491 3.44 -4.46 13.57
C LEU A 491 3.84 -3.68 12.31
N MET A 492 3.37 -2.45 12.21
CA MET A 492 3.83 -1.48 11.22
C MET A 492 4.60 -0.37 11.93
N THR A 493 5.81 -0.11 11.45
CA THR A 493 6.61 1.05 11.86
C THR A 493 6.79 1.98 10.66
N ARG A 494 6.59 3.29 10.88
CA ARG A 494 6.72 4.29 9.83
C ARG A 494 7.52 5.48 10.32
N VAL A 495 8.41 5.96 9.46
CA VAL A 495 9.16 7.20 9.66
C VAL A 495 8.90 8.11 8.47
N ARG A 496 8.57 9.36 8.73
CA ARG A 496 8.47 10.42 7.72
C ARG A 496 9.36 11.58 8.13
N PHE A 497 10.04 12.12 7.17
CA PHE A 497 10.89 13.30 7.33
C PHE A 497 10.69 14.22 6.14
N GLY A 498 10.67 15.51 6.38
CA GLY A 498 10.66 16.53 5.34
C GLY A 498 11.58 17.68 5.69
N PHE A 499 12.23 18.21 4.66
CA PHE A 499 13.09 19.37 4.76
C PHE A 499 12.84 20.30 3.58
N LEU A 500 12.64 21.57 3.86
CA LEU A 500 12.50 22.65 2.90
C LEU A 500 13.65 23.64 3.11
N GLY A 501 14.44 23.89 2.07
CA GLY A 501 15.53 24.84 2.10
C GLY A 501 15.43 25.89 1.02
N CYS A 502 16.24 26.94 1.13
CA CYS A 502 16.41 27.99 0.14
C CYS A 502 17.87 28.05 -0.35
N TYR A 503 18.06 28.54 -1.55
CA TYR A 503 19.41 28.75 -2.12
C TYR A 503 20.04 30.09 -1.66
N ASN A 504 19.20 31.09 -1.45
CA ASN A 504 19.60 32.42 -1.06
C ASN A 504 18.94 32.85 0.26
N GLN A 505 19.73 33.02 1.30
CA GLN A 505 19.24 33.41 2.62
C GLN A 505 18.62 34.80 2.67
N ASN A 506 19.02 35.72 1.76
CA ASN A 506 18.43 37.06 1.67
C ASN A 506 17.00 37.06 1.14
N ILE A 507 16.65 36.05 0.32
CA ILE A 507 15.27 35.81 -0.13
C ILE A 507 14.50 35.02 0.92
N GLY A 508 15.20 34.09 1.58
CA GLY A 508 14.61 33.23 2.60
C GLY A 508 13.77 32.08 2.03
N ILE A 509 13.07 31.36 2.93
CA ILE A 509 12.29 30.18 2.59
C ILE A 509 10.92 30.61 2.09
N THR A 510 10.52 30.04 0.94
CA THR A 510 9.22 30.32 0.32
C THR A 510 8.04 30.01 1.26
N PRO A 511 7.00 30.85 1.29
CA PRO A 511 5.80 30.59 2.08
C PRO A 511 4.91 29.50 1.49
N PHE A 512 5.04 29.17 0.20
CA PHE A 512 4.11 28.27 -0.52
C PHE A 512 4.35 26.78 -0.29
N GLN A 513 5.50 26.36 0.20
CA GLN A 513 5.92 24.95 0.23
C GLN A 513 6.16 24.40 1.63
N ARG A 514 5.81 25.16 2.66
CA ARG A 514 6.02 24.82 4.06
C ARG A 514 5.17 23.65 4.52
N PHE A 515 5.59 23.01 5.59
CA PHE A 515 4.88 21.92 6.23
C PHE A 515 3.98 22.44 7.34
N TYR A 516 2.86 21.74 7.56
CA TYR A 516 1.90 22.04 8.61
C TYR A 516 1.55 20.75 9.33
N LEU A 517 1.74 20.69 10.63
CA LEU A 517 1.59 19.45 11.42
C LEU A 517 0.41 19.53 12.39
N GLY A 518 -0.40 18.48 12.42
CA GLY A 518 -1.54 18.29 13.32
C GLY A 518 -2.82 17.89 12.58
N GLY A 519 -3.81 17.47 13.34
CA GLY A 519 -5.13 17.11 12.84
C GLY A 519 -5.27 15.66 12.34
N ASP A 520 -6.34 15.43 11.63
CA ASP A 520 -6.81 14.10 11.24
C ASP A 520 -6.14 13.50 10.01
N GLY A 521 -5.28 14.25 9.31
CA GLY A 521 -4.70 13.83 8.04
C GLY A 521 -5.69 13.82 6.87
N LEU A 522 -6.98 14.10 7.10
CA LEU A 522 -7.96 14.34 6.04
C LEU A 522 -7.69 15.63 5.27
N SER A 523 -6.84 16.41 5.81
CA SER A 523 -6.25 17.59 5.23
C SER A 523 -5.49 17.36 3.93
N ASN A 524 -5.43 16.13 3.39
CA ASN A 524 -5.12 15.90 1.98
C ASN A 524 -6.05 16.65 1.02
N TYR A 525 -7.17 17.15 1.53
CA TYR A 525 -8.02 18.16 0.89
C TYR A 525 -7.53 19.58 1.20
N ASN A 526 -6.22 19.80 1.08
CA ASN A 526 -5.68 21.13 1.27
C ASN A 526 -5.90 21.95 0.01
N PHE A 527 -7.00 22.64 -0.02
CA PHE A 527 -7.51 23.40 -1.15
C PHE A 527 -6.63 24.61 -1.50
N ASP A 528 -5.78 25.01 -0.58
CA ASP A 528 -4.91 26.17 -0.67
C ASP A 528 -3.45 25.83 -1.00
N GLY A 529 -3.15 24.56 -1.27
CA GLY A 529 -1.82 24.10 -1.69
C GLY A 529 -0.80 23.93 -0.56
N ARG A 530 -1.22 24.05 0.72
CA ARG A 530 -0.35 23.75 1.87
C ARG A 530 -0.15 22.24 2.03
N GLU A 531 1.02 21.81 2.45
CA GLU A 531 1.28 20.39 2.75
C GLU A 531 1.01 20.11 4.25
N ILE A 532 -0.11 19.48 4.53
CA ILE A 532 -0.51 19.16 5.90
C ILE A 532 -0.17 17.70 6.21
N ILE A 533 0.44 17.51 7.37
CA ILE A 533 0.85 16.21 7.89
C ILE A 533 -0.04 15.92 9.09
N GLY A 534 -0.89 14.91 8.95
CA GLY A 534 -1.79 14.51 10.04
C GLY A 534 -1.00 14.05 11.25
N MET A 535 -1.39 14.53 12.42
CA MET A 535 -0.98 14.01 13.73
C MET A 535 -2.19 14.03 14.65
N ARG A 536 -2.82 12.92 14.74
CA ARG A 536 -4.10 12.74 15.39
C ARG A 536 -3.92 12.77 16.92
N GLY A 537 -4.89 13.22 17.68
CA GLY A 537 -4.79 13.54 19.11
C GLY A 537 -4.42 15.00 19.37
N TYR A 538 -4.11 15.73 18.30
CA TYR A 538 -3.92 17.18 18.28
C TYR A 538 -4.89 17.83 17.28
N GLY A 539 -5.21 19.09 17.50
CA GLY A 539 -6.03 19.86 16.56
C GLY A 539 -5.32 20.07 15.22
N ASN A 540 -6.08 20.51 14.21
CA ASN A 540 -5.54 20.79 12.89
C ASN A 540 -4.45 21.87 12.96
N GLU A 541 -3.26 21.57 12.40
CA GLU A 541 -2.11 22.49 12.29
C GLU A 541 -1.56 23.03 13.64
N VAL A 542 -2.02 22.49 14.75
CA VAL A 542 -1.69 22.99 16.10
C VAL A 542 -0.22 22.83 16.46
N LEU A 543 0.44 21.80 15.92
CA LEU A 543 1.86 21.53 16.17
C LEU A 543 2.79 22.30 15.24
N THR A 544 2.23 23.11 14.35
CA THR A 544 3.00 23.94 13.42
C THR A 544 3.54 25.19 14.12
N PRO A 545 4.76 25.64 13.82
CA PRO A 545 5.29 26.87 14.38
C PRO A 545 4.40 28.07 14.12
N HIS A 546 4.08 28.82 15.18
CA HIS A 546 3.18 29.98 15.15
C HIS A 546 3.93 31.27 15.46
N TYR A 547 3.49 32.35 14.83
CA TYR A 547 3.89 33.69 15.25
C TYR A 547 2.95 34.27 16.32
N SER A 548 1.68 33.89 16.24
CA SER A 548 0.61 34.11 17.21
C SER A 548 -0.45 33.06 17.04
N VAL A 549 -1.42 32.95 17.98
CA VAL A 549 -2.49 31.94 17.96
C VAL A 549 -3.25 31.89 16.62
N ASP A 550 -3.39 33.05 15.95
CA ASP A 550 -4.12 33.17 14.69
C ASP A 550 -3.19 33.21 13.45
N ASN A 551 -1.87 33.07 13.62
CA ASN A 551 -0.90 33.31 12.55
C ASN A 551 0.12 32.16 12.45
N ASN A 552 -0.23 31.17 11.66
CA ASN A 552 0.55 29.97 11.44
C ASN A 552 1.60 30.19 10.34
N LEU A 553 2.88 30.05 10.66
CA LEU A 553 3.99 30.29 9.73
C LEU A 553 4.28 29.10 8.82
N GLY A 554 3.88 27.90 9.21
CA GLY A 554 4.37 26.66 8.60
C GLY A 554 5.83 26.36 8.95
N GLY A 555 6.17 25.10 9.07
CA GLY A 555 7.53 24.64 9.33
C GLY A 555 8.34 24.36 8.06
N ASN A 556 9.63 24.28 8.25
CA ASN A 556 10.57 23.95 7.17
C ASN A 556 11.14 22.56 7.32
N ILE A 557 11.04 21.98 8.51
CA ILE A 557 11.52 20.63 8.83
C ILE A 557 10.45 19.96 9.65
N PHE A 558 10.06 18.75 9.27
CA PHE A 558 9.19 17.92 10.11
C PHE A 558 9.74 16.52 10.26
N THR A 559 9.44 15.90 11.40
CA THR A 559 9.57 14.46 11.60
C THR A 559 8.27 13.88 12.10
N LYS A 560 7.98 12.66 11.69
CA LYS A 560 6.85 11.89 12.23
C LYS A 560 7.21 10.42 12.30
N TYR A 561 7.06 9.86 13.46
CA TYR A 561 7.23 8.44 13.79
C TYR A 561 5.87 7.85 14.09
N THR A 562 5.58 6.68 13.53
CA THR A 562 4.33 5.95 13.78
C THR A 562 4.68 4.49 14.06
N MET A 563 4.14 3.95 15.11
CA MET A 563 4.16 2.52 15.41
C MET A 563 2.73 2.05 15.59
N GLU A 564 2.32 1.05 14.83
CA GLU A 564 0.93 0.62 14.72
C GLU A 564 0.83 -0.90 14.81
N LEU A 565 0.02 -1.40 15.74
CA LEU A 565 -0.38 -2.78 15.83
C LEU A 565 -1.71 -2.98 15.13
N ARG A 566 -1.78 -3.89 14.18
CA ARG A 566 -2.96 -4.20 13.37
C ARG A 566 -3.41 -5.63 13.61
N TYR A 567 -4.71 -5.81 13.83
CA TYR A 567 -5.31 -7.14 13.93
C TYR A 567 -6.55 -7.25 13.03
N PRO A 568 -6.61 -8.23 12.14
CA PRO A 568 -7.74 -8.35 11.21
C PRO A 568 -8.94 -8.98 11.92
N LEU A 569 -10.09 -8.33 11.79
CA LEU A 569 -11.38 -8.85 12.22
C LEU A 569 -12.04 -9.64 11.09
N SER A 570 -11.85 -9.19 9.84
CA SER A 570 -12.29 -9.87 8.62
C SER A 570 -11.34 -9.54 7.47
N LEU A 571 -10.87 -10.55 6.75
CA LEU A 571 -10.08 -10.41 5.52
C LEU A 571 -10.89 -10.80 4.28
N ASN A 572 -12.20 -10.75 4.35
CA ASN A 572 -13.05 -11.05 3.20
C ASN A 572 -12.85 -9.99 2.11
N PRO A 573 -12.65 -10.38 0.84
CA PRO A 573 -12.50 -9.44 -0.28
C PRO A 573 -13.65 -8.43 -0.42
N THR A 574 -14.87 -8.81 -0.02
CA THR A 574 -16.03 -7.90 -0.04
C THR A 574 -16.03 -6.85 1.08
N ALA A 575 -15.36 -7.14 2.20
CA ALA A 575 -15.24 -6.24 3.33
C ALA A 575 -14.03 -6.62 4.20
N THR A 576 -12.90 -5.96 3.99
CA THR A 576 -11.73 -6.13 4.86
C THR A 576 -11.84 -5.20 6.05
N ILE A 577 -11.85 -5.75 7.26
CA ILE A 577 -12.01 -5.02 8.51
C ILE A 577 -10.86 -5.37 9.44
N TYR A 578 -10.17 -4.37 9.96
CA TYR A 578 -9.14 -4.57 10.97
C TYR A 578 -9.14 -3.48 12.04
N ALA A 579 -8.85 -3.89 13.26
CA ALA A 579 -8.61 -3.02 14.38
C ALA A 579 -7.14 -2.63 14.43
N LEU A 580 -6.86 -1.46 14.98
CA LEU A 580 -5.51 -0.97 15.15
C LEU A 580 -5.36 -0.20 16.46
N ALA A 581 -4.18 -0.35 17.04
CA ALA A 581 -3.71 0.47 18.15
C ALA A 581 -2.37 1.07 17.74
N PHE A 582 -2.18 2.37 17.92
CA PHE A 582 -0.96 3.00 17.48
C PHE A 582 -0.52 4.18 18.34
N VAL A 583 0.78 4.42 18.29
CA VAL A 583 1.43 5.58 18.87
C VAL A 583 2.06 6.40 17.76
N GLU A 584 1.95 7.70 17.86
CA GLU A 584 2.60 8.65 16.97
C GLU A 584 3.45 9.63 17.78
N ALA A 585 4.54 10.04 17.20
CA ALA A 585 5.41 11.08 17.71
C ALA A 585 5.89 11.95 16.54
N GLY A 586 5.88 13.26 16.71
CA GLY A 586 6.33 14.16 15.64
C GLY A 586 6.37 15.60 16.06
N ASN A 587 7.07 16.40 15.26
CA ASN A 587 7.18 17.85 15.45
C ASN A 587 7.53 18.53 14.14
N ASP A 588 7.38 19.85 14.10
CA ASP A 588 7.64 20.71 12.96
C ASP A 588 8.46 21.96 13.43
N TRP A 589 9.51 22.29 12.71
CA TRP A 589 10.44 23.35 13.08
C TRP A 589 10.65 24.38 11.96
N LEU A 590 10.89 25.63 12.36
CA LEU A 590 11.15 26.72 11.43
C LEU A 590 12.54 26.68 10.76
N GLY A 591 13.49 25.98 11.34
CA GLY A 591 14.86 25.95 10.82
C GLY A 591 15.75 24.92 11.47
N VAL A 592 16.88 24.66 10.82
CA VAL A 592 17.88 23.67 11.25
C VAL A 592 18.43 23.96 12.67
N GLN A 593 18.48 25.25 13.03
CA GLN A 593 19.00 25.66 14.35
C GLN A 593 18.14 25.20 15.52
N ASN A 594 16.84 25.00 15.26
CA ASN A 594 15.86 24.58 16.27
C ASN A 594 15.51 23.09 16.15
N PHE A 595 16.12 22.39 15.20
CA PHE A 595 15.78 21.00 14.91
C PHE A 595 16.39 20.06 15.93
N ASP A 596 15.54 19.31 16.62
CA ASP A 596 15.88 18.12 17.40
C ASP A 596 14.91 16.99 17.05
N ALA A 597 15.43 15.91 16.44
CA ALA A 597 14.64 14.80 15.97
C ALA A 597 13.86 14.06 17.06
N PHE A 598 14.23 14.24 18.33
CA PHE A 598 13.62 13.60 19.49
C PHE A 598 12.79 14.55 20.37
N ASP A 599 12.83 15.85 20.12
CA ASP A 599 11.91 16.82 20.71
C ASP A 599 10.57 16.76 19.97
N VAL A 600 9.70 15.81 20.36
CA VAL A 600 8.48 15.44 19.63
C VAL A 600 7.25 15.42 20.54
N TYR A 601 6.13 15.86 20.00
CA TYR A 601 4.81 15.68 20.60
C TYR A 601 4.34 14.24 20.39
N ARG A 602 3.70 13.64 21.39
CA ARG A 602 3.33 12.22 21.41
C ARG A 602 1.82 12.05 21.52
N SER A 603 1.31 11.04 20.86
CA SER A 603 -0.10 10.64 20.96
C SER A 603 -0.26 9.13 20.90
N ALA A 604 -1.36 8.62 21.47
CA ALA A 604 -1.75 7.22 21.35
C ALA A 604 -3.22 7.11 20.94
N ARG A 605 -3.59 5.95 20.35
CA ARG A 605 -4.91 5.79 19.74
C ARG A 605 -5.35 4.37 19.55
N LEU A 606 -6.67 4.27 19.38
CA LEU A 606 -7.35 3.09 18.89
C LEU A 606 -8.15 3.43 17.65
N GLY A 607 -8.23 2.52 16.71
CA GLY A 607 -9.01 2.74 15.50
C GLY A 607 -9.49 1.46 14.84
N VAL A 608 -10.40 1.64 13.90
CA VAL A 608 -10.91 0.58 13.04
C VAL A 608 -10.83 1.05 11.60
N ARG A 609 -10.42 0.16 10.73
CA ARG A 609 -10.41 0.35 9.27
C ARG A 609 -11.36 -0.63 8.63
N ILE A 610 -12.16 -0.13 7.72
CA ILE A 610 -13.12 -0.92 6.94
C ILE A 610 -12.87 -0.59 5.48
N TYR A 611 -12.36 -1.55 4.74
CA TYR A 611 -12.24 -1.41 3.30
C TYR A 611 -13.43 -2.04 2.61
N LEU A 612 -14.11 -1.25 1.80
CA LEU A 612 -15.22 -1.66 0.96
C LEU A 612 -14.86 -1.34 -0.50
N PRO A 613 -14.87 -2.30 -1.44
CA PRO A 613 -14.43 -2.06 -2.83
C PRO A 613 -15.12 -0.87 -3.52
N MET A 614 -16.40 -0.62 -3.22
CA MET A 614 -17.16 0.49 -3.79
C MET A 614 -16.90 1.84 -3.12
N PHE A 615 -16.50 1.87 -1.85
CA PHE A 615 -16.38 3.10 -1.04
C PHE A 615 -14.93 3.41 -0.65
N GLY A 616 -14.00 2.49 -0.92
CA GLY A 616 -12.61 2.61 -0.47
C GLY A 616 -12.44 2.35 1.02
N MET A 617 -11.42 2.96 1.62
CA MET A 617 -11.09 2.79 3.04
C MET A 617 -11.90 3.77 3.89
N LEU A 618 -12.62 3.22 4.86
CA LEU A 618 -13.26 3.97 5.93
C LEU A 618 -12.43 3.84 7.20
N GLY A 619 -12.21 4.92 7.91
CA GLY A 619 -11.48 4.92 9.18
C GLY A 619 -12.25 5.62 10.28
N ILE A 620 -12.22 5.01 11.45
CA ILE A 620 -12.71 5.60 12.69
C ILE A 620 -11.59 5.52 13.71
N ASP A 621 -11.14 6.65 14.20
CA ASP A 621 -10.04 6.73 15.16
C ASP A 621 -10.50 7.53 16.38
N TRP A 622 -10.11 7.05 17.54
CA TRP A 622 -10.12 7.79 18.78
C TRP A 622 -8.70 8.01 19.26
N GLY A 623 -8.29 9.26 19.45
CA GLY A 623 -6.92 9.62 19.77
C GLY A 623 -6.80 10.58 20.96
N TYR A 624 -5.66 10.50 21.66
CA TYR A 624 -5.30 11.35 22.76
C TYR A 624 -3.85 11.82 22.62
N GLY A 625 -3.64 13.15 22.68
CA GLY A 625 -2.30 13.77 22.73
C GLY A 625 -1.83 13.89 24.17
N PHE A 626 -0.59 13.54 24.44
CA PHE A 626 -0.01 13.52 25.78
C PHE A 626 0.62 14.84 26.18
N ASP A 627 1.16 15.58 25.22
CA ASP A 627 1.99 16.73 25.47
C ASP A 627 1.19 18.02 25.25
N ASP A 628 1.30 18.97 26.16
CA ASP A 628 0.66 20.28 26.05
C ASP A 628 1.36 21.14 25.00
N VAL A 629 0.56 21.84 24.21
CA VAL A 629 1.08 22.76 23.18
C VAL A 629 1.14 24.17 23.77
N PRO A 630 2.33 24.80 23.84
CA PRO A 630 2.48 26.13 24.40
C PRO A 630 1.54 27.16 23.76
N GLY A 631 0.80 27.88 24.58
CA GLY A 631 -0.14 28.91 24.13
C GLY A 631 -1.50 28.40 23.60
N MET A 632 -1.72 27.09 23.55
CA MET A 632 -2.95 26.49 23.03
C MET A 632 -3.59 25.50 24.00
N ASN A 633 -4.26 26.01 25.03
CA ASN A 633 -4.91 25.19 26.05
C ASN A 633 -5.97 24.25 25.42
N GLY A 634 -5.80 22.94 25.65
CA GLY A 634 -6.76 21.94 25.19
C GLY A 634 -6.63 21.49 23.76
N ALA A 635 -5.53 21.83 23.09
CA ALA A 635 -5.19 21.37 21.76
C ALA A 635 -4.84 19.87 21.68
N ASN A 636 -4.49 19.27 22.83
CA ASN A 636 -4.10 17.87 23.02
C ASN A 636 -5.19 16.99 23.64
N LYS A 637 -6.47 17.35 23.51
CA LYS A 637 -7.57 16.59 24.11
C LYS A 637 -7.97 15.38 23.26
N SER A 638 -8.75 14.49 23.92
CA SER A 638 -9.44 13.38 23.27
C SER A 638 -10.20 13.84 22.02
N GLN A 639 -9.90 13.25 20.88
CA GLN A 639 -10.51 13.59 19.59
C GLN A 639 -10.95 12.32 18.85
N PHE A 640 -12.14 12.41 18.23
CA PHE A 640 -12.63 11.42 17.29
C PHE A 640 -12.40 11.91 15.87
N HIS A 641 -11.90 11.00 15.04
CA HIS A 641 -11.65 11.25 13.63
C HIS A 641 -12.39 10.22 12.80
N PHE A 642 -13.08 10.69 11.78
CA PHE A 642 -13.75 9.84 10.80
C PHE A 642 -13.22 10.16 9.40
N SER A 643 -12.89 9.14 8.62
CA SER A 643 -12.34 9.29 7.28
C SER A 643 -13.02 8.38 6.28
N ILE A 644 -13.22 8.87 5.06
CA ILE A 644 -13.80 8.12 3.94
C ILE A 644 -12.94 8.35 2.69
N GLY A 645 -12.58 7.25 2.00
CA GLY A 645 -12.04 7.28 0.63
C GLY A 645 -10.62 7.82 0.48
N GLY A 646 -9.91 8.14 1.56
CA GLY A 646 -8.53 8.61 1.52
C GLY A 646 -7.52 7.53 1.91
N SER A 647 -6.28 7.64 1.43
CA SER A 647 -5.16 6.95 2.08
C SER A 647 -5.02 7.57 3.47
N ILE A 648 -5.34 6.78 4.48
CA ILE A 648 -5.18 7.20 5.86
C ILE A 648 -3.70 7.03 6.19
N ASP A 649 -2.95 8.11 6.06
CA ASP A 649 -1.55 8.19 6.48
C ASP A 649 -1.41 8.37 7.98
#